data_28fc17dcf2cfa249263d8c1da12d79d0
#
_entry.id   28fc17dcf2cfa249263d8c1da12d79d0
#
_cell.length_a   1.000
_cell.length_b   1.000
_cell.length_c   1.000
_cell.angle_alpha   90.00
_cell.angle_beta   90.00
_cell.angle_gamma   90.00
#
_symmetry.space_group_name_H-M   'P 1'
#
loop_
_entity.id
_entity.type
_entity.pdbx_description
1 polymer ?
#
loop_
_entity_poly.entity_id
_entity_poly.type
_entity_poly.pdbx_seq_one_letter_code
_entity_poly.pdbx_strand_id
1 'polypeptide(L)'
;MDKKRLNIALLVSEFEDGYTRSLCEGAVSAAKELDANLFIFPGRYLEAQNYELYRTKYDYHFNSLFSYATASEYDAILISMGTIAGNVDLETKIEFLRQFKGDNIITISAKIEGYPSVCFDNSSGFYKGISHLIEAHKCRRIGFVSGAMTSDDAMQRLDTYRKCLRDHGITYQEGRVVYGNFTEYSQKIVRDLMRRNPDLDAVVFANDMMAIGGYKVFREMGLRVGRDISVMGFDNSACALTLEPNLSTVNADPMQLGYQAVMNYQDILSGKLHDVTVESSPVYRESCGCRRKDFTGFAVDEKNIFNPMETQDLLNNLYRYLFEKKDQTTGVHQIKVKLQEYISFIQDHISDNGASEEDLEELARKMRRLCRMELQPYTSVSKMFHVLDYVYDCMKYVITDPDIMRSLCETYFGVYQDTTEYIQKKADADKSDVLLLNYISTTFTRDMLDYEIGDDRAYFTIMGKLEYLYFKTAYLCLFENEVVYRQNENFKMPENILLKAYMHDGEAVCQEAGRQKFPMKNLVTHFFEGQEHRSTVIVTLLFSTLEQYGLLISEIEEAYMHYTTPISYQISSAVKTLELLKNKEDITAQLEKSLVQIKESNAILDEMSKSDELTQIYNRRGFLTTVQHQVMHPANLGKRAIIIYADMNNLKVINDQFGHEEGDFSLKTLANILKDTFGDSGIVGRFGGDEFTAFTFTDDKDAVKKIRARIAEITKEENEKNGKPYYISMSVGACVFKCSDQVDLQDLMDKADVDLYIEKRHKRSNILKKGNRGDLSGQNRSIAADD
;
A
#
# COMPACT_ATOMS: atom_id res chain seq x y z
N MET A 1 25.62 -1.53 36.87
CA MET A 1 24.69 -0.57 36.27
C MET A 1 24.72 -0.84 34.78
N ASP A 2 23.71 -1.48 34.25
CA ASP A 2 23.61 -1.70 32.80
C ASP A 2 23.53 -0.32 32.14
N LYS A 3 24.53 -0.01 31.33
CA LYS A 3 24.59 1.24 30.58
C LYS A 3 23.47 1.17 29.55
N LYS A 4 22.38 1.91 29.78
CA LYS A 4 21.28 2.01 28.81
C LYS A 4 21.88 2.41 27.46
N ARG A 5 21.67 1.57 26.43
CA ARG A 5 22.14 1.86 25.07
C ARG A 5 21.42 3.06 24.51
N LEU A 6 22.13 3.88 23.75
CA LEU A 6 21.55 5.07 23.12
C LEU A 6 20.60 4.69 22.01
N ASN A 7 19.49 5.41 21.89
CA ASN A 7 18.51 5.29 20.84
C ASN A 7 18.52 6.56 19.99
N ILE A 8 18.89 6.42 18.70
CA ILE A 8 18.97 7.53 17.75
C ILE A 8 17.94 7.31 16.66
N ALA A 9 17.05 8.28 16.42
CA ALA A 9 16.13 8.27 15.30
C ALA A 9 16.74 9.01 14.11
N LEU A 10 16.56 8.44 12.91
CA LEU A 10 16.97 9.03 11.63
C LEU A 10 15.76 9.07 10.69
N LEU A 11 15.33 10.28 10.35
CA LEU A 11 14.24 10.53 9.42
C LEU A 11 14.81 10.87 8.06
N VAL A 12 14.40 10.12 7.04
CA VAL A 12 14.88 10.25 5.66
C VAL A 12 13.73 10.25 4.66
N SER A 13 13.98 10.67 3.42
CA SER A 13 12.94 10.69 2.38
C SER A 13 12.60 9.28 1.87
N GLU A 14 13.57 8.56 1.33
CA GLU A 14 13.33 7.25 0.71
C GLU A 14 14.65 6.49 0.52
N PHE A 15 14.59 5.15 0.44
CA PHE A 15 15.78 4.32 0.19
C PHE A 15 16.10 4.10 -1.28
N GLU A 16 15.16 4.38 -2.17
CA GLU A 16 15.32 4.21 -3.62
C GLU A 16 16.37 5.17 -4.17
N ASP A 17 16.56 6.31 -3.51
CA ASP A 17 17.58 7.30 -3.83
C ASP A 17 18.96 6.89 -3.28
N GLY A 18 19.98 6.92 -4.13
CA GLY A 18 21.36 6.59 -3.76
C GLY A 18 21.98 7.54 -2.73
N TYR A 19 21.56 8.80 -2.71
CA TYR A 19 21.99 9.80 -1.72
C TYR A 19 21.51 9.41 -0.31
N THR A 20 20.23 9.15 -0.17
CA THR A 20 19.62 8.74 1.10
C THR A 20 20.21 7.43 1.61
N ARG A 21 20.44 6.46 0.72
CA ARG A 21 21.08 5.19 1.07
C ARG A 21 22.47 5.40 1.63
N SER A 22 23.30 6.17 0.96
CA SER A 22 24.67 6.47 1.40
C SER A 22 24.68 7.20 2.76
N LEU A 23 23.73 8.13 2.98
CA LEU A 23 23.57 8.81 4.27
C LEU A 23 23.23 7.82 5.38
N CYS A 24 22.31 6.88 5.14
CA CYS A 24 21.94 5.83 6.10
C CYS A 24 23.11 4.89 6.39
N GLU A 25 23.89 4.48 5.38
CA GLU A 25 25.09 3.66 5.56
C GLU A 25 26.12 4.34 6.49
N GLY A 26 26.32 5.65 6.33
CA GLY A 26 27.17 6.45 7.21
C GLY A 26 26.66 6.48 8.66
N ALA A 27 25.36 6.72 8.82
CA ALA A 27 24.72 6.74 10.14
C ALA A 27 24.81 5.36 10.83
N VAL A 28 24.60 4.27 10.10
CA VAL A 28 24.74 2.89 10.59
C VAL A 28 26.16 2.61 11.01
N SER A 29 27.16 3.03 10.22
CA SER A 29 28.57 2.86 10.56
C SER A 29 28.92 3.57 11.86
N ALA A 30 28.50 4.81 12.04
CA ALA A 30 28.71 5.57 13.25
C ALA A 30 27.96 4.98 14.47
N ALA A 31 26.73 4.52 14.30
CA ALA A 31 25.98 3.84 15.35
C ALA A 31 26.64 2.54 15.79
N LYS A 32 27.29 1.80 14.87
CA LYS A 32 28.14 0.64 15.21
C LYS A 32 29.29 1.04 16.14
N GLU A 33 29.96 2.13 15.80
CA GLU A 33 31.13 2.62 16.54
C GLU A 33 30.79 3.10 17.94
N LEU A 34 29.59 3.71 18.09
CA LEU A 34 29.07 4.18 19.38
C LEU A 34 28.35 3.11 20.21
N ASP A 35 28.16 1.90 19.70
CA ASP A 35 27.28 0.87 20.26
C ASP A 35 25.88 1.40 20.53
N ALA A 36 25.31 2.16 19.59
CA ALA A 36 23.98 2.78 19.67
C ALA A 36 22.94 2.04 18.80
N ASN A 37 21.69 2.04 19.23
CA ASN A 37 20.58 1.64 18.39
C ASN A 37 20.23 2.77 17.42
N LEU A 38 19.97 2.43 16.16
CA LEU A 38 19.55 3.36 15.12
C LEU A 38 18.18 2.98 14.60
N PHE A 39 17.23 3.90 14.67
CA PHE A 39 15.86 3.74 14.20
C PHE A 39 15.63 4.61 12.97
N ILE A 40 15.41 3.99 11.81
CA ILE A 40 15.28 4.70 10.53
C ILE A 40 13.81 4.75 10.12
N PHE A 41 13.33 5.95 9.80
CA PHE A 41 11.96 6.23 9.37
C PHE A 41 11.98 6.75 7.92
N PRO A 42 11.82 5.88 6.92
CA PRO A 42 11.79 6.28 5.52
C PRO A 42 10.42 6.83 5.14
N GLY A 43 10.36 8.13 4.92
CA GLY A 43 9.17 8.82 4.44
C GLY A 43 9.22 9.13 2.94
N ARG A 44 8.76 10.33 2.58
CA ARG A 44 8.83 10.91 1.24
C ARG A 44 9.07 12.42 1.34
N TYR A 45 9.27 13.08 0.20
CA TYR A 45 9.30 14.54 0.13
C TYR A 45 7.98 15.14 0.61
N LEU A 46 8.00 16.24 1.34
CA LEU A 46 6.81 16.89 1.89
C LEU A 46 5.84 17.33 0.78
N GLU A 47 6.35 17.87 -0.31
CA GLU A 47 5.58 18.19 -1.51
C GLU A 47 6.19 17.45 -2.71
N ALA A 48 5.62 16.30 -3.03
CA ALA A 48 5.95 15.58 -4.25
C ALA A 48 5.43 16.40 -5.45
N GLN A 49 6.35 17.01 -6.20
CA GLN A 49 6.00 17.62 -7.48
C GLN A 49 5.62 16.51 -8.47
N ASN A 50 4.58 16.74 -9.27
CA ASN A 50 3.97 15.80 -10.24
C ASN A 50 4.92 15.30 -11.38
N TYR A 51 6.24 15.37 -11.21
CA TYR A 51 7.22 15.08 -12.26
C TYR A 51 7.71 13.63 -12.29
N GLU A 52 7.39 12.85 -11.28
CA GLU A 52 7.88 11.48 -11.18
C GLU A 52 6.78 10.49 -11.56
N LEU A 53 6.84 10.02 -12.80
CA LEU A 53 5.89 9.07 -13.42
C LEU A 53 5.68 7.76 -12.64
N TYR A 54 6.60 7.39 -11.74
CA TYR A 54 6.56 6.17 -10.94
C TYR A 54 5.98 6.38 -9.53
N ARG A 55 5.78 7.63 -9.08
CA ARG A 55 5.20 7.91 -7.76
C ARG A 55 3.70 7.79 -7.79
N THR A 56 3.14 7.22 -6.74
CA THR A 56 1.69 7.13 -6.58
C THR A 56 1.16 8.39 -5.89
N LYS A 57 -0.11 8.72 -6.19
CA LYS A 57 -0.81 9.81 -5.50
C LYS A 57 -1.01 9.58 -3.99
N TYR A 58 -0.63 8.40 -3.50
CA TYR A 58 -0.79 7.99 -2.11
C TYR A 58 0.52 7.97 -1.33
N ASP A 59 1.64 8.32 -1.94
CA ASP A 59 2.96 8.27 -1.29
C ASP A 59 3.09 9.21 -0.08
N TYR A 60 2.22 10.22 0.06
CA TYR A 60 2.13 11.08 1.23
C TYR A 60 1.85 10.30 2.54
N HIS A 61 1.31 9.09 2.46
CA HIS A 61 1.11 8.24 3.63
C HIS A 61 2.40 7.93 4.37
N PHE A 62 3.52 7.75 3.66
CA PHE A 62 4.81 7.49 4.29
C PHE A 62 5.23 8.59 5.26
N ASN A 63 4.82 9.83 5.02
CA ASN A 63 5.17 10.95 5.91
C ASN A 63 4.48 10.87 7.28
N SER A 64 3.42 10.06 7.43
CA SER A 64 2.85 9.78 8.75
C SER A 64 3.81 9.01 9.65
N LEU A 65 4.81 8.29 9.08
CA LEU A 65 5.87 7.62 9.84
C LEU A 65 6.66 8.58 10.72
N PHE A 66 6.85 9.82 10.30
CA PHE A 66 7.57 10.82 11.07
C PHE A 66 6.89 11.14 12.40
N SER A 67 5.57 11.00 12.48
CA SER A 67 4.81 11.18 13.72
C SER A 67 5.15 10.13 14.78
N TYR A 68 5.64 8.97 14.41
CA TYR A 68 6.06 7.93 15.35
C TYR A 68 7.43 8.20 15.98
N ALA A 69 8.23 9.07 15.36
CA ALA A 69 9.51 9.52 15.90
C ALA A 69 9.37 10.70 16.86
N THR A 70 8.17 11.27 17.06
CA THR A 70 7.95 12.41 17.97
C THR A 70 7.87 12.02 19.44
N ALA A 71 7.76 10.74 19.74
CA ALA A 71 7.72 10.26 21.10
C ALA A 71 9.08 10.50 21.79
N SER A 72 9.06 10.89 23.06
CA SER A 72 10.18 11.36 23.87
C SER A 72 11.25 10.30 24.23
N GLU A 73 11.58 9.41 23.31
CA GLU A 73 12.33 8.19 23.59
C GLU A 73 13.69 8.12 22.96
N TYR A 74 13.95 9.03 22.04
CA TYR A 74 15.22 9.06 21.34
C TYR A 74 16.16 10.05 22.00
N ASP A 75 17.42 9.63 22.17
CA ASP A 75 18.48 10.51 22.69
C ASP A 75 18.83 11.60 21.66
N ALA A 76 18.63 11.31 20.36
CA ALA A 76 18.73 12.28 19.27
C ALA A 76 17.73 11.95 18.15
N ILE A 77 17.21 12.99 17.49
CA ILE A 77 16.38 12.88 16.29
C ILE A 77 17.10 13.60 15.15
N LEU A 78 17.64 12.84 14.23
CA LEU A 78 18.35 13.32 13.05
C LEU A 78 17.36 13.42 11.88
N ILE A 79 17.22 14.60 11.29
CA ILE A 79 16.23 14.84 10.24
C ILE A 79 16.93 15.28 8.95
N SER A 80 16.84 14.47 7.89
CA SER A 80 17.39 14.80 6.57
C SER A 80 16.52 15.85 5.87
N MET A 81 16.60 17.10 6.36
CA MET A 81 15.78 18.20 5.87
C MET A 81 16.06 18.55 4.41
N GLY A 82 17.30 18.37 3.95
CA GLY A 82 17.67 18.62 2.55
C GLY A 82 16.94 17.71 1.57
N THR A 83 16.62 16.46 1.98
CA THR A 83 15.85 15.53 1.16
C THR A 83 14.35 15.60 1.44
N ILE A 84 13.94 15.59 2.71
CA ILE A 84 12.51 15.58 3.07
C ILE A 84 11.84 16.90 2.65
N ALA A 85 12.48 18.02 2.86
CA ALA A 85 11.91 19.37 2.72
C ALA A 85 12.68 20.28 1.75
N GLY A 86 13.49 19.71 0.85
CA GLY A 86 14.32 20.48 -0.08
C GLY A 86 13.54 21.33 -1.08
N ASN A 87 12.29 20.96 -1.36
CA ASN A 87 11.44 21.61 -2.36
C ASN A 87 10.37 22.55 -1.78
N VAL A 88 10.33 22.71 -0.46
CA VAL A 88 9.34 23.57 0.22
C VAL A 88 10.00 24.82 0.78
N ASP A 89 9.19 25.82 1.08
CA ASP A 89 9.65 27.09 1.65
C ASP A 89 10.06 26.94 3.12
N LEU A 90 10.66 27.99 3.69
CA LEU A 90 11.15 28.00 5.06
C LEU A 90 10.03 27.88 6.09
N GLU A 91 8.85 28.44 5.83
CA GLU A 91 7.71 28.37 6.73
C GLU A 91 7.23 26.92 6.89
N THR A 92 7.07 26.21 5.77
CA THR A 92 6.74 24.78 5.74
C THR A 92 7.80 23.91 6.43
N LYS A 93 9.10 24.22 6.24
CA LYS A 93 10.21 23.56 6.96
C LYS A 93 10.08 23.71 8.48
N ILE A 94 9.82 24.93 8.94
CA ILE A 94 9.65 25.22 10.36
C ILE A 94 8.39 24.56 10.93
N GLU A 95 7.28 24.57 10.20
CA GLU A 95 6.04 23.89 10.61
C GLU A 95 6.27 22.39 10.76
N PHE A 96 6.96 21.77 9.81
CA PHE A 96 7.34 20.37 9.88
C PHE A 96 8.19 20.06 11.13
N LEU A 97 9.17 20.90 11.46
CA LEU A 97 10.01 20.69 12.63
C LEU A 97 9.25 20.86 13.96
N ARG A 98 8.24 21.71 14.01
CA ARG A 98 7.42 21.97 15.23
C ARG A 98 6.64 20.74 15.70
N GLN A 99 6.41 19.72 14.85
CA GLN A 99 5.75 18.49 15.27
C GLN A 99 6.62 17.65 16.22
N PHE A 100 7.96 17.82 16.17
CA PHE A 100 8.89 17.12 17.03
C PHE A 100 9.10 17.94 18.32
N LYS A 101 8.77 17.34 19.46
CA LYS A 101 8.89 17.99 20.76
C LYS A 101 10.22 17.62 21.39
N GLY A 102 11.07 18.60 21.67
CA GLY A 102 12.33 18.40 22.37
C GLY A 102 13.48 19.21 21.78
N ASP A 103 14.57 19.32 22.54
CA ASP A 103 15.80 20.05 22.17
C ASP A 103 16.85 19.08 21.55
N ASN A 104 16.44 17.85 21.23
CA ASN A 104 17.31 16.78 20.73
C ASN A 104 17.24 16.59 19.20
N ILE A 105 16.88 17.65 18.48
CA ILE A 105 16.72 17.64 17.03
C ILE A 105 18.00 18.16 16.38
N ILE A 106 18.48 17.43 15.36
CA ILE A 106 19.60 17.83 14.50
C ILE A 106 19.15 17.76 13.04
N THR A 107 19.30 18.84 12.30
CA THR A 107 18.96 18.89 10.87
C THR A 107 20.17 18.49 10.01
N ILE A 108 19.91 17.74 8.96
CA ILE A 108 20.93 17.34 7.98
C ILE A 108 20.62 18.00 6.65
N SER A 109 21.65 18.55 5.99
CA SER A 109 21.60 19.23 4.67
C SER A 109 20.66 20.43 4.61
N ALA A 110 20.34 21.06 5.75
CA ALA A 110 19.65 22.36 5.80
C ALA A 110 20.00 23.09 7.10
N LYS A 111 20.26 24.39 6.99
CA LYS A 111 20.46 25.28 8.13
C LYS A 111 19.16 26.00 8.44
N ILE A 112 18.58 25.73 9.62
CA ILE A 112 17.34 26.32 10.05
C ILE A 112 17.59 27.00 11.40
N GLU A 113 17.25 28.27 11.50
CA GLU A 113 17.47 29.06 12.72
C GLU A 113 16.82 28.39 13.94
N GLY A 114 17.58 28.22 15.00
CA GLY A 114 17.15 27.55 16.24
C GLY A 114 17.40 26.06 16.27
N TYR A 115 17.89 25.45 15.19
CA TYR A 115 18.25 24.03 15.15
C TYR A 115 19.70 23.82 14.75
N PRO A 116 20.47 23.00 15.47
CA PRO A 116 21.83 22.63 15.07
C PRO A 116 21.81 21.82 13.77
N SER A 117 22.89 21.94 12.98
CA SER A 117 22.91 21.35 11.65
C SER A 117 24.20 20.60 11.30
N VAL A 118 24.08 19.61 10.40
CA VAL A 118 25.19 18.94 9.73
C VAL A 118 25.01 19.12 8.21
N CYS A 119 25.87 19.92 7.58
CA CYS A 119 25.73 20.31 6.18
C CYS A 119 27.03 20.13 5.40
N PHE A 120 26.93 20.05 4.09
CA PHE A 120 28.08 20.13 3.21
C PHE A 120 28.67 21.56 3.17
N ASP A 121 29.97 21.65 2.93
CA ASP A 121 30.60 22.83 2.37
C ASP A 121 30.28 22.95 0.86
N ASN A 122 29.21 23.66 0.56
CA ASN A 122 28.78 23.91 -0.81
C ASN A 122 29.66 24.90 -1.57
N SER A 123 30.66 25.47 -0.90
CA SER A 123 31.43 26.57 -1.43
C SER A 123 32.84 26.18 -1.84
N SER A 124 33.64 25.61 -0.95
CA SER A 124 35.09 25.46 -1.17
C SER A 124 35.42 24.53 -2.33
N GLY A 125 34.85 23.34 -2.38
CA GLY A 125 35.04 22.39 -3.48
C GLY A 125 34.50 22.91 -4.79
N PHE A 126 33.31 23.51 -4.76
CA PHE A 126 32.62 24.03 -5.93
C PHE A 126 33.38 25.24 -6.53
N TYR A 127 33.84 26.15 -5.67
CA TYR A 127 34.69 27.28 -6.10
C TYR A 127 35.97 26.80 -6.79
N LYS A 128 36.70 25.84 -6.19
CA LYS A 128 37.91 25.26 -6.78
C LYS A 128 37.64 24.61 -8.14
N GLY A 129 36.50 23.93 -8.26
CA GLY A 129 36.09 23.29 -9.49
C GLY A 129 35.82 24.27 -10.61
N ILE A 130 35.08 25.34 -10.33
CA ILE A 130 34.82 26.41 -11.32
C ILE A 130 36.10 27.15 -11.66
N SER A 131 36.95 27.47 -10.65
CA SER A 131 38.27 28.10 -10.88
C SER A 131 39.13 27.24 -11.81
N HIS A 132 39.11 25.91 -11.67
CA HIS A 132 39.83 25.00 -12.56
C HIS A 132 39.36 25.12 -14.03
N LEU A 133 38.05 25.19 -14.27
CA LEU A 133 37.52 25.43 -15.62
C LEU A 133 38.05 26.74 -16.20
N ILE A 134 38.15 27.80 -15.38
CA ILE A 134 38.61 29.14 -15.80
C ILE A 134 40.11 29.16 -16.00
N GLU A 135 40.89 28.63 -15.06
CA GLU A 135 42.35 28.74 -15.03
C GLU A 135 43.01 27.70 -15.91
N ALA A 136 42.62 26.41 -15.81
CA ALA A 136 43.25 25.33 -16.57
C ALA A 136 42.71 25.22 -18.00
N HIS A 137 41.38 25.31 -18.17
CA HIS A 137 40.71 25.11 -19.45
C HIS A 137 40.32 26.42 -20.14
N LYS A 138 40.65 27.59 -19.54
CA LYS A 138 40.43 28.93 -20.10
C LYS A 138 38.95 29.25 -20.42
N CYS A 139 38.00 28.59 -19.80
CA CYS A 139 36.57 28.83 -19.97
C CYS A 139 36.20 30.26 -19.51
N ARG A 140 35.41 30.97 -20.27
CA ARG A 140 34.98 32.36 -20.00
C ARG A 140 33.48 32.55 -20.12
N ARG A 141 32.78 31.67 -20.80
CA ARG A 141 31.34 31.72 -21.04
C ARG A 141 30.70 30.50 -20.42
N ILE A 142 30.55 30.60 -19.11
CA ILE A 142 30.13 29.47 -18.28
C ILE A 142 28.64 29.58 -18.03
N GLY A 143 27.86 28.55 -18.34
CA GLY A 143 26.46 28.39 -17.95
C GLY A 143 26.31 27.65 -16.62
N PHE A 144 25.25 27.94 -15.88
CA PHE A 144 24.94 27.26 -14.62
C PHE A 144 23.53 26.69 -14.62
N VAL A 145 23.41 25.40 -14.36
CA VAL A 145 22.16 24.72 -14.11
C VAL A 145 22.02 24.53 -12.59
N SER A 146 21.32 25.48 -11.97
CA SER A 146 21.07 25.48 -10.52
C SER A 146 19.98 24.46 -10.12
N GLY A 147 19.91 24.12 -8.85
CA GLY A 147 18.77 23.41 -8.28
C GLY A 147 17.58 24.33 -8.02
N ALA A 148 16.59 23.82 -7.29
CA ALA A 148 15.41 24.58 -6.90
C ALA A 148 15.77 25.81 -6.04
N MET A 149 15.08 26.93 -6.25
CA MET A 149 15.31 28.18 -5.49
C MET A 149 14.98 28.05 -4.00
N THR A 150 14.19 27.06 -3.62
CA THR A 150 13.85 26.74 -2.22
C THR A 150 14.94 25.93 -1.51
N SER A 151 15.93 25.43 -2.26
CA SER A 151 17.04 24.64 -1.71
C SER A 151 18.19 25.54 -1.28
N ASP A 152 18.55 25.47 0.01
CA ASP A 152 19.67 26.19 0.57
C ASP A 152 21.01 25.80 -0.11
N ASP A 153 21.20 24.52 -0.40
CA ASP A 153 22.38 24.01 -1.11
C ASP A 153 22.48 24.61 -2.52
N ALA A 154 21.37 24.67 -3.26
CA ALA A 154 21.35 25.26 -4.60
C ALA A 154 21.69 26.74 -4.56
N MET A 155 21.19 27.48 -3.60
CA MET A 155 21.46 28.92 -3.47
C MET A 155 22.91 29.17 -3.07
N GLN A 156 23.47 28.39 -2.14
CA GLN A 156 24.89 28.50 -1.77
C GLN A 156 25.82 28.20 -2.96
N ARG A 157 25.49 27.20 -3.78
CA ARG A 157 26.25 26.88 -5.01
C ARG A 157 26.11 28.00 -6.05
N LEU A 158 24.92 28.60 -6.20
CA LEU A 158 24.70 29.75 -7.09
C LEU A 158 25.53 30.97 -6.64
N ASP A 159 25.56 31.29 -5.35
CA ASP A 159 26.34 32.40 -4.81
C ASP A 159 27.84 32.13 -4.94
N THR A 160 28.26 30.89 -4.78
CA THR A 160 29.64 30.46 -5.02
C THR A 160 30.04 30.63 -6.49
N TYR A 161 29.16 30.25 -7.44
CA TYR A 161 29.34 30.47 -8.84
C TYR A 161 29.48 31.98 -9.16
N ARG A 162 28.58 32.83 -8.65
CA ARG A 162 28.64 34.29 -8.80
C ARG A 162 29.94 34.87 -8.25
N LYS A 163 30.37 34.42 -7.07
CA LYS A 163 31.62 34.82 -6.44
C LYS A 163 32.81 34.42 -7.28
N CYS A 164 32.88 33.19 -7.72
CA CYS A 164 34.00 32.69 -8.53
C CYS A 164 34.16 33.47 -9.86
N LEU A 165 33.06 33.72 -10.58
CA LEU A 165 33.11 34.53 -11.80
C LEU A 165 33.64 35.93 -11.51
N ARG A 166 33.17 36.62 -10.46
CA ARG A 166 33.60 37.94 -10.06
C ARG A 166 35.09 37.96 -9.72
N ASP A 167 35.58 37.02 -8.93
CA ASP A 167 36.97 36.96 -8.51
C ASP A 167 37.94 36.72 -9.68
N HIS A 168 37.43 36.08 -10.77
CA HIS A 168 38.18 35.89 -12.03
C HIS A 168 37.91 36.94 -13.12
N GLY A 169 37.22 38.04 -12.79
CA GLY A 169 36.94 39.13 -13.71
C GLY A 169 35.95 38.78 -14.83
N ILE A 170 35.08 37.77 -14.61
CA ILE A 170 34.02 37.36 -15.54
C ILE A 170 32.69 37.99 -15.11
N THR A 171 32.06 38.73 -16.02
CA THR A 171 30.76 39.36 -15.74
C THR A 171 29.67 38.33 -15.62
N TYR A 172 28.96 38.30 -14.48
CA TYR A 172 27.79 37.48 -14.26
C TYR A 172 26.65 37.90 -15.21
N GLN A 173 25.98 36.95 -15.79
CA GLN A 173 24.82 37.16 -16.66
C GLN A 173 23.65 36.24 -16.23
N GLU A 174 22.54 36.87 -15.85
CA GLU A 174 21.33 36.13 -15.41
C GLU A 174 20.85 35.14 -16.49
N GLY A 175 20.93 35.50 -17.77
CA GLY A 175 20.53 34.65 -18.89
C GLY A 175 21.34 33.36 -19.05
N ARG A 176 22.48 33.23 -18.37
CA ARG A 176 23.31 32.01 -18.32
C ARG A 176 22.99 31.09 -17.15
N VAL A 177 21.96 31.40 -16.35
CA VAL A 177 21.49 30.57 -15.23
C VAL A 177 20.09 30.04 -15.54
N VAL A 178 19.88 28.75 -15.27
CA VAL A 178 18.59 28.09 -15.32
C VAL A 178 18.37 27.28 -14.04
N TYR A 179 17.13 27.07 -13.66
CA TYR A 179 16.77 26.40 -12.43
C TYR A 179 16.13 25.04 -12.71
N GLY A 180 16.68 24.00 -12.13
CA GLY A 180 16.19 22.62 -12.17
C GLY A 180 15.70 22.14 -10.82
N ASN A 181 15.53 20.83 -10.68
CA ASN A 181 14.99 20.18 -9.51
C ASN A 181 15.85 18.98 -9.03
N PHE A 182 17.13 18.98 -9.34
CA PHE A 182 18.11 17.95 -8.99
C PHE A 182 17.87 16.57 -9.62
N THR A 183 16.95 16.44 -10.57
CA THR A 183 16.65 15.17 -11.25
C THR A 183 17.32 15.08 -12.64
N GLU A 184 17.38 13.88 -13.18
CA GLU A 184 17.91 13.63 -14.53
C GLU A 184 17.06 14.22 -15.68
N TYR A 185 15.85 14.70 -15.38
CA TYR A 185 14.92 15.23 -16.38
C TYR A 185 15.16 16.72 -16.70
N SER A 186 16.43 17.15 -16.73
CA SER A 186 16.86 18.51 -16.98
C SER A 186 16.94 18.91 -18.47
N GLN A 187 16.66 18.01 -19.43
CA GLN A 187 16.89 18.23 -20.86
C GLN A 187 16.22 19.51 -21.38
N LYS A 188 14.99 19.79 -20.96
CA LYS A 188 14.26 20.97 -21.43
C LYS A 188 14.99 22.27 -21.05
N ILE A 189 15.35 22.41 -19.78
CA ILE A 189 15.99 23.62 -19.27
C ILE A 189 17.40 23.78 -19.82
N VAL A 190 18.16 22.69 -20.00
CA VAL A 190 19.47 22.72 -20.61
C VAL A 190 19.40 23.12 -22.11
N ARG A 191 18.44 22.57 -22.83
CA ARG A 191 18.22 22.96 -24.25
C ARG A 191 17.87 24.43 -24.39
N ASP A 192 17.07 24.96 -23.47
CA ASP A 192 16.69 26.37 -23.45
C ASP A 192 17.90 27.26 -23.06
N LEU A 193 18.75 26.81 -22.13
CA LEU A 193 20.01 27.50 -21.81
C LEU A 193 20.93 27.58 -23.01
N MET A 194 21.17 26.46 -23.69
CA MET A 194 22.05 26.39 -24.86
C MET A 194 21.53 27.17 -26.06
N ARG A 195 20.21 27.17 -26.27
CA ARG A 195 19.59 27.99 -27.35
C ARG A 195 19.77 29.50 -27.14
N ARG A 196 19.64 29.94 -25.88
CA ARG A 196 19.81 31.33 -25.50
C ARG A 196 21.27 31.77 -25.49
N ASN A 197 22.19 30.82 -25.25
CA ASN A 197 23.61 31.08 -25.12
C ASN A 197 24.41 30.05 -25.95
N PRO A 198 24.39 30.13 -27.30
CA PRO A 198 25.06 29.14 -28.15
C PRO A 198 26.58 29.22 -28.09
N ASP A 199 27.13 30.27 -27.47
CA ASP A 199 28.55 30.55 -27.31
C ASP A 199 29.14 29.98 -25.99
N LEU A 200 28.41 29.26 -25.20
CA LEU A 200 28.93 28.67 -23.94
C LEU A 200 30.10 27.73 -24.21
N ASP A 201 31.17 27.88 -23.44
CA ASP A 201 32.36 27.03 -23.44
C ASP A 201 32.38 26.07 -22.27
N ALA A 202 31.55 26.32 -21.25
CA ALA A 202 31.34 25.38 -20.14
C ALA A 202 29.92 25.43 -19.60
N VAL A 203 29.44 24.30 -19.04
CA VAL A 203 28.20 24.25 -18.24
C VAL A 203 28.48 23.54 -16.91
N VAL A 204 28.17 24.21 -15.82
CA VAL A 204 28.27 23.69 -14.46
C VAL A 204 26.88 23.31 -13.97
N PHE A 205 26.76 22.17 -13.37
CA PHE A 205 25.50 21.65 -12.81
C PHE A 205 25.57 21.68 -11.29
N ALA A 206 24.47 22.07 -10.67
CA ALA A 206 24.38 22.04 -9.21
C ALA A 206 24.41 20.63 -8.64
N ASN A 207 24.09 19.59 -9.46
CA ASN A 207 24.35 18.19 -9.11
C ASN A 207 24.59 17.30 -10.35
N ASP A 208 25.09 16.08 -10.11
CA ASP A 208 25.44 15.13 -11.18
C ASP A 208 24.19 14.59 -11.91
N MET A 209 23.07 14.43 -11.21
CA MET A 209 21.84 13.89 -11.83
C MET A 209 21.34 14.82 -12.94
N MET A 210 21.37 16.13 -12.74
CA MET A 210 21.00 17.08 -13.81
C MET A 210 21.98 17.04 -14.98
N ALA A 211 23.26 16.71 -14.75
CA ALA A 211 24.24 16.58 -15.83
C ALA A 211 23.89 15.44 -16.81
N ILE A 212 23.18 14.37 -16.36
CA ILE A 212 22.70 13.29 -17.25
C ILE A 212 21.82 13.88 -18.37
N GLY A 213 20.86 14.75 -18.01
CA GLY A 213 20.03 15.45 -18.98
C GLY A 213 20.85 16.38 -19.89
N GLY A 214 21.86 17.05 -19.32
CA GLY A 214 22.82 17.88 -20.07
C GLY A 214 23.58 17.09 -21.14
N TYR A 215 24.15 15.95 -20.81
CA TYR A 215 24.85 15.07 -21.75
C TYR A 215 23.96 14.63 -22.91
N LYS A 216 22.69 14.32 -22.65
CA LYS A 216 21.70 13.98 -23.71
C LYS A 216 21.55 15.17 -24.67
N VAL A 217 21.39 16.39 -24.16
CA VAL A 217 21.25 17.62 -24.97
C VAL A 217 22.51 17.93 -25.74
N PHE A 218 23.70 17.87 -25.15
CA PHE A 218 24.96 18.12 -25.82
C PHE A 218 25.18 17.14 -26.98
N ARG A 219 24.86 15.85 -26.78
CA ARG A 219 24.90 14.83 -27.83
C ARG A 219 23.92 15.15 -28.98
N GLU A 220 22.68 15.55 -28.67
CA GLU A 220 21.68 15.96 -29.66
C GLU A 220 22.15 17.19 -30.49
N MET A 221 22.91 18.08 -29.87
CA MET A 221 23.50 19.29 -30.52
C MET A 221 24.83 19.00 -31.24
N GLY A 222 25.36 17.78 -31.18
CA GLY A 222 26.61 17.40 -31.79
C GLY A 222 27.84 17.94 -31.06
N LEU A 223 27.70 18.38 -29.80
CA LEU A 223 28.79 18.88 -28.97
C LEU A 223 29.50 17.74 -28.23
N ARG A 224 30.80 17.67 -28.33
CA ARG A 224 31.64 16.70 -27.61
C ARG A 224 32.01 17.27 -26.26
N VAL A 225 31.48 16.65 -25.21
CA VAL A 225 31.80 16.99 -23.82
C VAL A 225 33.30 16.79 -23.58
N GLY A 226 33.95 17.75 -22.87
CA GLY A 226 35.37 17.77 -22.61
C GLY A 226 36.26 18.24 -23.76
N ARG A 227 35.66 18.55 -24.93
CA ARG A 227 36.34 19.09 -26.10
C ARG A 227 35.72 20.39 -26.63
N ASP A 228 34.41 20.31 -26.95
CA ASP A 228 33.68 21.45 -27.52
C ASP A 228 32.97 22.23 -26.40
N ILE A 229 32.62 21.54 -25.31
CA ILE A 229 32.03 22.11 -24.12
C ILE A 229 32.54 21.39 -22.86
N SER A 230 33.04 22.15 -21.89
CA SER A 230 33.44 21.60 -20.59
C SER A 230 32.24 21.44 -19.67
N VAL A 231 32.18 20.31 -18.90
CA VAL A 231 31.07 20.05 -18.00
C VAL A 231 31.60 19.68 -16.63
N MET A 232 30.91 20.19 -15.59
CA MET A 232 31.19 19.87 -14.19
C MET A 232 29.91 19.72 -13.42
N GLY A 233 29.87 18.72 -12.54
CA GLY A 233 28.75 18.42 -11.62
C GLY A 233 29.07 18.69 -10.15
N PHE A 234 28.24 18.12 -9.27
CA PHE A 234 28.41 18.10 -7.83
C PHE A 234 27.78 16.80 -7.30
N ASP A 235 28.22 16.24 -6.21
CA ASP A 235 27.89 15.06 -5.44
C ASP A 235 28.87 13.88 -5.62
N ASN A 236 29.54 13.76 -6.77
CA ASN A 236 30.36 12.59 -7.12
C ASN A 236 29.56 11.28 -7.06
N SER A 237 28.34 11.33 -7.55
CA SER A 237 27.42 10.18 -7.56
C SER A 237 27.86 9.10 -8.57
N ALA A 238 27.31 7.88 -8.45
CA ALA A 238 27.67 6.77 -9.33
C ALA A 238 27.54 7.09 -10.82
N CYS A 239 26.59 7.96 -11.20
CA CYS A 239 26.42 8.37 -12.60
C CYS A 239 27.62 9.15 -13.15
N ALA A 240 28.42 9.80 -12.31
CA ALA A 240 29.62 10.51 -12.75
C ALA A 240 30.66 9.58 -13.39
N LEU A 241 30.68 8.31 -13.01
CA LEU A 241 31.56 7.29 -13.59
C LEU A 241 30.94 6.55 -14.78
N THR A 242 29.62 6.64 -14.98
CA THR A 242 28.93 5.94 -16.08
C THR A 242 28.66 6.84 -17.28
N LEU A 243 28.78 8.16 -17.12
CA LEU A 243 28.69 9.12 -18.22
C LEU A 243 29.97 9.05 -19.10
N GLU A 244 29.82 9.23 -20.38
CA GLU A 244 30.92 9.23 -21.34
C GLU A 244 31.00 10.57 -22.10
N PRO A 245 32.14 11.30 -21.95
CA PRO A 245 33.24 11.04 -21.02
C PRO A 245 32.84 11.16 -19.55
N ASN A 246 33.63 10.57 -18.63
CA ASN A 246 33.34 10.59 -17.20
C ASN A 246 33.23 12.03 -16.68
N LEU A 247 32.23 12.26 -15.81
CA LEU A 247 31.89 13.60 -15.32
C LEU A 247 32.86 14.06 -14.23
N SER A 248 33.51 15.21 -14.46
CA SER A 248 34.17 15.99 -13.42
C SER A 248 33.13 16.57 -12.49
N THR A 249 33.36 16.47 -11.19
CA THR A 249 32.36 16.79 -10.20
C THR A 249 32.99 17.29 -8.89
N VAL A 250 32.18 17.62 -7.91
CA VAL A 250 32.66 17.90 -6.55
C VAL A 250 32.23 16.72 -5.65
N ASN A 251 33.20 16.14 -4.97
CA ASN A 251 32.90 15.10 -3.99
C ASN A 251 32.26 15.73 -2.74
N ALA A 252 31.01 15.39 -2.51
CA ALA A 252 30.22 15.72 -1.33
C ALA A 252 29.52 14.43 -0.90
N ASP A 253 30.23 13.63 -0.09
CA ASP A 253 29.83 12.28 0.23
C ASP A 253 28.71 12.24 1.28
N PRO A 254 27.47 11.84 0.93
CA PRO A 254 26.35 11.77 1.88
C PRO A 254 26.60 10.83 3.05
N MET A 255 27.44 9.82 2.87
CA MET A 255 27.86 8.91 3.92
C MET A 255 28.49 9.68 5.08
N GLN A 256 29.34 10.68 4.76
CA GLN A 256 29.97 11.52 5.77
C GLN A 256 28.96 12.39 6.53
N LEU A 257 27.86 12.83 5.90
CA LEU A 257 26.81 13.55 6.63
C LEU A 257 26.15 12.68 7.69
N GLY A 258 25.73 11.48 7.31
CA GLY A 258 25.12 10.54 8.24
C GLY A 258 26.08 10.12 9.37
N TYR A 259 27.32 9.84 9.01
CA TYR A 259 28.36 9.49 9.98
C TYR A 259 28.63 10.62 10.98
N GLN A 260 28.85 11.86 10.51
CA GLN A 260 29.15 13.00 11.36
C GLN A 260 27.94 13.42 12.22
N ALA A 261 26.72 13.27 11.71
CA ALA A 261 25.51 13.57 12.49
C ALA A 261 25.37 12.65 13.71
N VAL A 262 25.67 11.36 13.53
CA VAL A 262 25.64 10.38 14.62
C VAL A 262 26.85 10.55 15.55
N MET A 263 28.05 10.68 15.04
CA MET A 263 29.24 10.75 15.85
C MET A 263 29.32 12.02 16.73
N ASN A 264 28.83 13.15 16.23
CA ASN A 264 28.91 14.41 16.93
C ASN A 264 27.62 14.80 17.69
N TYR A 265 26.63 13.90 17.77
CA TYR A 265 25.31 14.25 18.33
C TYR A 265 25.40 14.82 19.75
N GLN A 266 26.28 14.28 20.64
CA GLN A 266 26.43 14.74 22.02
C GLN A 266 27.04 16.14 22.08
N ASP A 267 28.07 16.43 21.29
CA ASP A 267 28.70 17.74 21.23
C ASP A 267 27.81 18.79 20.61
N ILE A 268 26.98 18.38 19.64
CA ILE A 268 25.96 19.22 19.02
C ILE A 268 24.87 19.58 20.04
N LEU A 269 24.25 18.57 20.67
CA LEU A 269 23.14 18.79 21.61
C LEU A 269 23.58 19.46 22.92
N SER A 270 24.85 19.29 23.31
CA SER A 270 25.40 20.04 24.48
C SER A 270 25.79 21.50 24.17
N GLY A 271 25.63 21.92 22.92
CA GLY A 271 25.96 23.27 22.45
C GLY A 271 27.46 23.56 22.30
N LYS A 272 28.31 22.53 22.39
CA LYS A 272 29.75 22.67 22.08
C LYS A 272 30.01 22.89 20.61
N LEU A 273 29.22 22.24 19.74
CA LEU A 273 29.19 22.41 18.29
C LEU A 273 27.79 22.83 17.90
N HIS A 274 27.62 23.93 17.18
CA HIS A 274 26.33 24.34 16.69
C HIS A 274 26.08 23.79 15.30
N ASP A 275 27.05 23.99 14.36
CA ASP A 275 27.01 23.53 13.00
C ASP A 275 28.25 22.71 12.69
N VAL A 276 28.02 21.52 12.12
CA VAL A 276 29.08 20.66 11.58
C VAL A 276 29.09 20.79 10.08
N THR A 277 30.27 21.12 9.52
CA THR A 277 30.44 21.24 8.09
C THR A 277 31.29 20.08 7.56
N VAL A 278 30.75 19.30 6.64
CA VAL A 278 31.45 18.26 5.92
C VAL A 278 32.11 18.87 4.68
N GLU A 279 33.44 18.77 4.59
CA GLU A 279 34.21 19.37 3.50
C GLU A 279 33.89 18.74 2.17
N SER A 280 33.92 19.53 1.11
CA SER A 280 33.84 19.11 -0.29
C SER A 280 35.13 19.34 -1.06
N SER A 281 35.43 18.51 -2.04
CA SER A 281 36.62 18.60 -2.87
C SER A 281 36.33 18.30 -4.34
N PRO A 282 36.97 18.99 -5.30
CA PRO A 282 36.75 18.72 -6.71
C PRO A 282 37.41 17.43 -7.14
N VAL A 283 36.74 16.69 -8.02
CA VAL A 283 37.22 15.50 -8.69
C VAL A 283 37.23 15.77 -10.19
N TYR A 284 38.44 15.89 -10.77
CA TYR A 284 38.56 16.19 -12.19
C TYR A 284 38.64 14.92 -13.02
N ARG A 285 37.86 14.89 -14.09
CA ARG A 285 37.72 13.79 -15.05
C ARG A 285 37.71 14.37 -16.47
N GLU A 286 37.39 13.54 -17.45
CA GLU A 286 37.47 13.95 -18.86
C GLU A 286 36.49 15.04 -19.27
N SER A 287 35.36 15.18 -18.59
CA SER A 287 34.32 16.13 -19.01
C SER A 287 34.71 17.59 -18.86
N CYS A 288 35.65 17.92 -18.00
CA CYS A 288 36.17 19.29 -17.94
C CYS A 288 37.24 19.57 -19.01
N GLY A 289 37.74 18.52 -19.69
CA GLY A 289 38.85 18.61 -20.65
C GLY A 289 40.17 18.03 -20.15
N CYS A 290 40.22 17.58 -18.89
CA CYS A 290 41.39 16.88 -18.36
C CYS A 290 41.61 15.53 -19.05
N ARG A 291 42.86 15.10 -19.13
CA ARG A 291 43.23 13.77 -19.63
C ARG A 291 43.19 12.75 -18.49
N ARG A 292 42.89 11.51 -18.83
CA ARG A 292 42.74 10.41 -17.86
C ARG A 292 43.97 10.15 -16.96
N LYS A 293 45.15 10.62 -17.42
CA LYS A 293 46.39 10.49 -16.65
C LYS A 293 46.52 11.45 -15.47
N ASP A 294 45.66 12.47 -15.40
CA ASP A 294 45.74 13.49 -14.34
C ASP A 294 44.97 13.05 -13.06
N PHE A 295 44.49 11.81 -13.02
CA PHE A 295 43.66 11.29 -11.90
C PHE A 295 44.39 11.19 -10.56
N THR A 296 45.68 11.02 -10.56
CA THR A 296 46.40 10.76 -9.30
C THR A 296 46.76 12.02 -8.54
N GLY A 297 46.88 13.20 -9.24
CA GLY A 297 47.42 14.41 -8.63
C GLY A 297 48.82 14.24 -8.02
N PHE A 298 49.37 13.03 -8.13
CA PHE A 298 50.70 12.66 -7.68
C PHE A 298 51.65 12.77 -8.87
N ALA A 299 52.61 13.67 -8.78
CA ALA A 299 53.79 13.55 -9.65
C ALA A 299 54.40 12.20 -9.35
N VAL A 300 54.51 11.33 -10.35
CA VAL A 300 55.37 10.13 -10.26
C VAL A 300 56.80 10.65 -10.13
N ASP A 301 57.20 10.87 -8.89
CA ASP A 301 58.58 11.19 -8.61
C ASP A 301 59.38 9.88 -8.79
N GLU A 302 60.28 9.90 -9.77
CA GLU A 302 60.88 8.72 -10.38
C GLU A 302 61.72 7.85 -9.44
N LYS A 303 61.69 8.06 -8.11
CA LYS A 303 62.80 7.52 -7.31
C LYS A 303 62.47 6.55 -6.18
N ASN A 304 61.17 6.24 -5.75
CA ASN A 304 61.24 6.04 -4.31
C ASN A 304 60.45 4.93 -3.65
N ILE A 305 59.89 3.96 -4.41
CA ILE A 305 59.28 2.79 -3.75
C ILE A 305 60.30 1.93 -2.96
N PHE A 306 61.58 2.03 -3.32
CA PHE A 306 62.69 1.25 -2.71
C PHE A 306 63.52 2.07 -1.70
N ASN A 307 63.22 3.36 -1.49
CA ASN A 307 63.90 4.17 -0.47
C ASN A 307 63.03 4.24 0.79
N PRO A 308 63.41 3.66 1.96
CA PRO A 308 62.59 3.60 3.17
C PRO A 308 62.15 4.98 3.68
N MET A 309 62.95 6.05 3.52
CA MET A 309 62.57 7.38 3.96
C MET A 309 61.43 8.01 3.11
N GLU A 310 61.43 7.72 1.81
CA GLU A 310 60.47 8.25 0.85
C GLU A 310 59.18 7.37 0.77
N THR A 311 59.31 6.09 1.15
CA THR A 311 58.16 5.16 1.26
C THR A 311 57.10 5.63 2.25
N GLN A 312 57.49 6.29 3.34
CA GLN A 312 56.53 6.81 4.32
C GLN A 312 55.75 7.98 3.72
N ASP A 313 56.35 8.81 2.92
CA ASP A 313 55.65 9.91 2.23
C ASP A 313 54.75 9.36 1.14
N LEU A 314 55.18 8.34 0.41
CA LEU A 314 54.39 7.62 -0.55
C LEU A 314 53.11 7.01 0.11
N LEU A 315 53.29 6.24 1.19
CA LEU A 315 52.20 5.65 1.94
C LEU A 315 51.21 6.74 2.45
N ASN A 316 51.72 7.85 2.99
CA ASN A 316 50.90 8.95 3.43
C ASN A 316 50.09 9.57 2.29
N ASN A 317 50.66 9.68 1.10
CA ASN A 317 49.96 10.18 -0.10
C ASN A 317 48.90 9.16 -0.56
N LEU A 318 49.22 7.89 -0.66
CA LEU A 318 48.27 6.84 -1.00
C LEU A 318 47.10 6.73 0.03
N TYR A 319 47.44 6.85 1.31
CA TYR A 319 46.39 6.89 2.34
C TYR A 319 45.48 8.10 2.19
N ARG A 320 46.05 9.28 1.86
CA ARG A 320 45.26 10.49 1.60
C ARG A 320 44.37 10.35 0.38
N TYR A 321 44.84 9.66 -0.65
CA TYR A 321 44.08 9.37 -1.87
C TYR A 321 42.94 8.37 -1.58
N LEU A 322 43.20 7.28 -0.84
CA LEU A 322 42.22 6.24 -0.55
C LEU A 322 41.13 6.73 0.43
N PHE A 323 41.51 7.52 1.43
CA PHE A 323 40.67 7.77 2.60
C PHE A 323 40.38 9.26 2.84
N GLU A 324 40.70 10.15 1.93
CA GLU A 324 40.45 11.59 1.89
C GLU A 324 40.52 12.38 3.23
N LYS A 325 40.48 11.74 4.39
CA LYS A 325 40.70 12.30 5.75
C LYS A 325 41.04 11.24 6.80
N LYS A 326 41.52 11.70 7.95
CA LYS A 326 41.94 10.97 9.15
C LYS A 326 40.86 10.05 9.75
N ASP A 327 40.43 9.05 9.04
CA ASP A 327 39.58 8.02 9.60
C ASP A 327 40.42 7.02 10.41
N GLN A 328 40.06 6.88 11.68
CA GLN A 328 40.68 5.90 12.60
C GLN A 328 39.84 4.65 12.75
N THR A 329 38.95 4.39 11.81
CA THR A 329 38.06 3.21 11.89
C THR A 329 38.81 1.92 11.68
N THR A 330 38.29 0.85 12.22
CA THR A 330 38.92 -0.49 12.12
C THR A 330 39.10 -0.91 10.65
N GLY A 331 38.15 -0.62 9.77
CA GLY A 331 38.22 -0.94 8.35
C GLY A 331 39.36 -0.20 7.63
N VAL A 332 39.47 1.11 7.85
CA VAL A 332 40.56 1.95 7.29
C VAL A 332 41.90 1.48 7.79
N HIS A 333 42.02 1.16 9.08
CA HIS A 333 43.24 0.62 9.65
C HIS A 333 43.67 -0.70 9.00
N GLN A 334 42.73 -1.62 8.77
CA GLN A 334 43.00 -2.89 8.08
C GLN A 334 43.52 -2.68 6.67
N ILE A 335 42.93 -1.77 5.88
CA ILE A 335 43.40 -1.49 4.53
C ILE A 335 44.78 -0.84 4.56
N LYS A 336 45.06 0.09 5.50
CA LYS A 336 46.39 0.69 5.67
C LYS A 336 47.44 -0.36 5.96
N VAL A 337 47.16 -1.28 6.87
CA VAL A 337 48.11 -2.39 7.22
C VAL A 337 48.37 -3.26 6.00
N LYS A 338 47.33 -3.63 5.24
CA LYS A 338 47.48 -4.48 4.05
C LYS A 338 48.22 -3.76 2.91
N LEU A 339 48.00 -2.46 2.73
CA LEU A 339 48.76 -1.67 1.76
C LEU A 339 50.21 -1.56 2.15
N GLN A 340 50.53 -1.38 3.42
CA GLN A 340 51.91 -1.37 3.93
C GLN A 340 52.55 -2.74 3.75
N GLU A 341 51.89 -3.86 4.08
CA GLU A 341 52.35 -5.22 3.84
C GLU A 341 52.66 -5.46 2.35
N TYR A 342 51.83 -4.91 1.45
CA TYR A 342 52.04 -5.03 0.01
C TYR A 342 53.29 -4.29 -0.46
N ILE A 343 53.48 -3.02 -0.04
CA ILE A 343 54.65 -2.21 -0.42
C ILE A 343 55.93 -2.77 0.17
N SER A 344 55.94 -3.15 1.46
CA SER A 344 57.09 -3.76 2.10
C SER A 344 57.50 -5.07 1.42
N PHE A 345 56.53 -5.89 1.03
CA PHE A 345 56.80 -7.12 0.29
C PHE A 345 57.51 -6.83 -1.05
N ILE A 346 57.08 -5.81 -1.79
CA ILE A 346 57.75 -5.40 -3.04
C ILE A 346 59.18 -5.02 -2.75
N GLN A 347 59.41 -4.21 -1.71
CA GLN A 347 60.79 -3.77 -1.33
C GLN A 347 61.73 -4.91 -0.98
N ASP A 348 61.21 -5.96 -0.30
CA ASP A 348 62.04 -7.05 0.22
C ASP A 348 62.27 -8.14 -0.82
N HIS A 349 61.39 -8.36 -1.79
CA HIS A 349 61.36 -9.56 -2.65
C HIS A 349 61.43 -9.27 -4.15
N ILE A 350 61.13 -8.04 -4.56
CA ILE A 350 61.14 -7.65 -5.97
C ILE A 350 62.29 -6.69 -6.22
N SER A 351 63.26 -7.07 -7.03
CA SER A 351 64.42 -6.23 -7.34
C SER A 351 64.86 -6.47 -8.78
N ASP A 352 65.83 -5.66 -9.22
CA ASP A 352 66.46 -5.78 -10.55
C ASP A 352 67.35 -7.07 -10.67
N ASN A 353 67.61 -7.70 -9.53
CA ASN A 353 68.36 -8.97 -9.47
C ASN A 353 67.49 -10.23 -9.61
N GLY A 354 66.22 -10.10 -9.65
CA GLY A 354 65.21 -11.17 -9.83
C GLY A 354 64.01 -11.09 -8.91
N ALA A 355 63.01 -11.83 -9.29
CA ALA A 355 61.87 -12.21 -8.47
C ALA A 355 61.57 -13.68 -8.73
N SER A 356 61.43 -14.48 -7.68
CA SER A 356 61.09 -15.90 -7.85
C SER A 356 59.63 -16.05 -8.28
N GLU A 357 59.28 -17.20 -8.84
CA GLU A 357 57.87 -17.51 -9.19
C GLU A 357 57.00 -17.49 -7.92
N GLU A 358 57.54 -17.91 -6.77
CA GLU A 358 56.86 -17.87 -5.47
C GLU A 358 56.62 -16.45 -4.98
N ASP A 359 57.54 -15.53 -5.21
CA ASP A 359 57.43 -14.11 -4.90
C ASP A 359 56.30 -13.45 -5.75
N LEU A 360 56.23 -13.80 -7.04
CA LEU A 360 55.20 -13.31 -7.92
C LEU A 360 53.80 -13.83 -7.57
N GLU A 361 53.72 -15.10 -7.14
CA GLU A 361 52.42 -15.64 -6.63
C GLU A 361 52.00 -14.97 -5.33
N GLU A 362 52.95 -14.70 -4.39
CA GLU A 362 52.62 -13.99 -3.15
C GLU A 362 52.21 -12.53 -3.42
N LEU A 363 52.91 -11.87 -4.33
CA LEU A 363 52.54 -10.55 -4.81
C LEU A 363 51.07 -10.53 -5.33
N ALA A 364 50.76 -11.48 -6.21
CA ALA A 364 49.37 -11.63 -6.72
C ALA A 364 48.36 -11.88 -5.62
N ARG A 365 48.70 -12.69 -4.60
CA ARG A 365 47.82 -12.93 -3.43
C ARG A 365 47.52 -11.63 -2.63
N LYS A 366 48.57 -10.83 -2.39
CA LYS A 366 48.43 -9.53 -1.69
C LYS A 366 47.62 -8.53 -2.48
N MET A 367 47.85 -8.43 -3.81
CA MET A 367 47.05 -7.60 -4.69
C MET A 367 45.57 -8.01 -4.68
N ARG A 368 45.22 -9.30 -4.85
CA ARG A 368 43.85 -9.82 -4.79
C ARG A 368 43.19 -9.50 -3.44
N ARG A 369 43.96 -9.60 -2.35
CA ARG A 369 43.44 -9.28 -1.01
C ARG A 369 43.08 -7.82 -0.87
N LEU A 370 43.92 -6.90 -1.40
CA LEU A 370 43.62 -5.48 -1.42
C LEU A 370 42.39 -5.18 -2.26
N CYS A 371 42.26 -5.73 -3.47
CA CYS A 371 41.13 -5.53 -4.35
C CYS A 371 39.82 -6.10 -3.81
N ARG A 372 39.87 -7.17 -3.01
CA ARG A 372 38.65 -7.78 -2.39
C ARG A 372 38.21 -7.10 -1.11
N MET A 373 38.91 -6.09 -0.63
CA MET A 373 38.49 -5.23 0.48
C MET A 373 37.51 -4.12 0.05
N GLU A 374 37.02 -4.16 -1.20
CA GLU A 374 36.08 -3.20 -1.76
C GLU A 374 34.78 -3.02 -0.97
N LEU A 375 34.42 -4.02 -0.18
CA LEU A 375 33.23 -3.99 0.68
C LEU A 375 33.39 -3.07 1.90
N GLN A 376 34.60 -2.57 2.14
CA GLN A 376 34.80 -1.59 3.18
C GLN A 376 34.22 -0.24 2.77
N PRO A 377 33.46 0.42 3.66
CA PRO A 377 32.71 1.63 3.31
C PRO A 377 33.59 2.83 2.93
N TYR A 378 34.92 2.75 3.08
CA TYR A 378 35.83 3.89 2.93
C TYR A 378 36.70 3.88 1.68
N THR A 379 36.65 2.83 0.87
CA THR A 379 37.39 2.78 -0.39
C THR A 379 36.71 1.87 -1.41
N SER A 380 36.99 2.07 -2.70
CA SER A 380 36.45 1.27 -3.81
C SER A 380 37.50 0.48 -4.51
N VAL A 381 37.11 -0.59 -5.21
CA VAL A 381 37.99 -1.37 -6.08
C VAL A 381 38.69 -0.52 -7.11
N SER A 382 38.00 0.48 -7.68
CA SER A 382 38.59 1.41 -8.65
C SER A 382 39.73 2.22 -8.02
N LYS A 383 39.56 2.75 -6.81
CA LYS A 383 40.65 3.45 -6.10
C LYS A 383 41.84 2.52 -5.80
N MET A 384 41.55 1.27 -5.44
CA MET A 384 42.59 0.27 -5.21
C MET A 384 43.38 -0.06 -6.51
N PHE A 385 42.69 -0.22 -7.62
CA PHE A 385 43.37 -0.40 -8.93
C PHE A 385 44.26 0.79 -9.27
N HIS A 386 43.80 2.02 -9.03
CA HIS A 386 44.66 3.20 -9.26
C HIS A 386 45.90 3.18 -8.37
N VAL A 387 45.80 2.71 -7.13
CA VAL A 387 46.96 2.57 -6.24
C VAL A 387 47.90 1.48 -6.76
N LEU A 388 47.37 0.34 -7.20
CA LEU A 388 48.17 -0.72 -7.78
C LEU A 388 48.91 -0.27 -9.06
N ASP A 389 48.19 0.43 -9.97
CA ASP A 389 48.76 1.01 -11.17
C ASP A 389 49.89 1.98 -10.85
N TYR A 390 49.68 2.86 -9.87
CA TYR A 390 50.68 3.83 -9.43
C TYR A 390 51.93 3.12 -8.88
N VAL A 391 51.77 2.10 -8.03
CA VAL A 391 52.89 1.31 -7.50
C VAL A 391 53.62 0.56 -8.62
N TYR A 392 52.88 -0.02 -9.58
CA TYR A 392 53.46 -0.66 -10.75
C TYR A 392 54.25 0.33 -11.64
N ASP A 393 53.73 1.53 -11.85
CA ASP A 393 54.46 2.57 -12.59
C ASP A 393 55.73 2.99 -11.85
N CYS A 394 55.72 3.10 -10.54
CA CYS A 394 56.93 3.33 -9.74
C CYS A 394 57.98 2.23 -9.94
N MET A 395 57.56 0.94 -10.00
CA MET A 395 58.50 -0.18 -10.24
C MET A 395 59.14 -0.12 -11.61
N LYS A 396 58.44 0.35 -12.66
CA LYS A 396 59.00 0.52 -14.01
C LYS A 396 60.21 1.44 -14.10
N TYR A 397 60.37 2.38 -13.17
CA TYR A 397 61.50 3.29 -13.14
C TYR A 397 62.72 2.69 -12.45
N VAL A 398 62.59 1.62 -11.66
CA VAL A 398 63.65 1.02 -10.85
C VAL A 398 64.12 -0.31 -11.45
N ILE A 399 63.18 -1.09 -11.96
CA ILE A 399 63.45 -2.41 -12.52
C ILE A 399 63.78 -2.24 -14.01
N THR A 400 65.02 -2.54 -14.38
CA THR A 400 65.52 -2.39 -15.74
C THR A 400 65.59 -3.71 -16.50
N ASP A 401 65.47 -4.87 -15.80
CA ASP A 401 65.45 -6.20 -16.43
C ASP A 401 64.14 -6.43 -17.17
N PRO A 402 64.17 -6.69 -18.49
CA PRO A 402 62.98 -6.84 -19.31
C PRO A 402 62.16 -8.10 -18.98
N ASP A 403 62.83 -9.20 -18.52
CA ASP A 403 62.16 -10.46 -18.25
C ASP A 403 61.40 -10.38 -16.89
N ILE A 404 61.99 -9.73 -15.89
CA ILE A 404 61.34 -9.43 -14.62
C ILE A 404 60.11 -8.52 -14.85
N MET A 405 60.31 -7.46 -15.67
CA MET A 405 59.18 -6.55 -15.98
C MET A 405 58.07 -7.23 -16.76
N ARG A 406 58.36 -8.20 -17.62
CA ARG A 406 57.37 -9.02 -18.31
C ARG A 406 56.58 -9.86 -17.29
N SER A 407 57.24 -10.56 -16.41
CA SER A 407 56.60 -11.42 -15.39
C SER A 407 55.74 -10.61 -14.41
N LEU A 408 56.20 -9.40 -14.02
CA LEU A 408 55.41 -8.47 -13.24
C LEU A 408 54.17 -8.00 -14.00
N CYS A 409 54.30 -7.66 -15.28
CA CYS A 409 53.16 -7.25 -16.13
C CYS A 409 52.14 -8.36 -16.24
N GLU A 410 52.56 -9.61 -16.46
CA GLU A 410 51.67 -10.78 -16.52
C GLU A 410 50.96 -11.02 -15.18
N THR A 411 51.69 -10.86 -14.05
CA THR A 411 51.12 -10.98 -12.69
C THR A 411 50.06 -9.93 -12.44
N TYR A 412 50.32 -8.66 -12.74
CA TYR A 412 49.33 -7.57 -12.58
C TYR A 412 48.13 -7.78 -13.48
N PHE A 413 48.33 -8.10 -14.75
CA PHE A 413 47.25 -8.34 -15.69
C PHE A 413 46.40 -9.54 -15.25
N GLY A 414 47.00 -10.62 -14.79
CA GLY A 414 46.28 -11.77 -14.24
C GLY A 414 45.42 -11.42 -13.03
N VAL A 415 45.93 -10.62 -12.11
CA VAL A 415 45.15 -10.15 -10.94
C VAL A 415 43.98 -9.25 -11.36
N TYR A 416 44.19 -8.37 -12.34
CA TYR A 416 43.13 -7.52 -12.85
C TYR A 416 42.01 -8.33 -13.52
N GLN A 417 42.41 -9.34 -14.31
CA GLN A 417 41.45 -10.24 -14.95
C GLN A 417 40.65 -11.04 -13.90
N ASP A 418 41.32 -11.66 -12.93
CA ASP A 418 40.69 -12.39 -11.84
C ASP A 418 39.77 -11.51 -11.00
N THR A 419 40.19 -10.28 -10.72
CA THR A 419 39.37 -9.35 -9.92
C THR A 419 38.16 -8.85 -10.71
N THR A 420 38.32 -8.60 -12.00
CA THR A 420 37.20 -8.23 -12.88
C THR A 420 36.19 -9.37 -12.98
N GLU A 421 36.65 -10.63 -13.14
CA GLU A 421 35.78 -11.79 -13.15
C GLU A 421 35.08 -11.99 -11.79
N TYR A 422 35.78 -11.75 -10.69
CA TYR A 422 35.19 -11.78 -9.35
C TYR A 422 34.08 -10.72 -9.21
N ILE A 423 34.32 -9.47 -9.62
CA ILE A 423 33.33 -8.38 -9.60
C ILE A 423 32.12 -8.74 -10.46
N GLN A 424 32.37 -9.29 -11.66
CA GLN A 424 31.30 -9.74 -12.57
C GLN A 424 30.44 -10.82 -11.91
N LYS A 425 31.07 -11.87 -11.34
CA LYS A 425 30.37 -12.95 -10.64
C LYS A 425 29.57 -12.43 -9.45
N LYS A 426 30.11 -11.48 -8.70
CA LYS A 426 29.42 -10.84 -7.59
C LYS A 426 28.20 -10.07 -8.08
N ALA A 427 28.35 -9.25 -9.13
CA ALA A 427 27.23 -8.52 -9.71
C ALA A 427 26.13 -9.45 -10.27
N ASP A 428 26.51 -10.61 -10.84
CA ASP A 428 25.55 -11.62 -11.30
C ASP A 428 24.85 -12.31 -10.12
N ALA A 429 25.54 -12.52 -9.00
CA ALA A 429 24.94 -13.04 -7.76
C ALA A 429 23.95 -12.02 -7.17
N ASP A 430 24.36 -10.75 -7.02
CA ASP A 430 23.49 -9.66 -6.54
C ASP A 430 22.22 -9.56 -7.41
N LYS A 431 22.35 -9.70 -8.75
CA LYS A 431 21.20 -9.71 -9.66
C LYS A 431 20.30 -10.92 -9.44
N SER A 432 20.87 -12.09 -9.15
CA SER A 432 20.11 -13.31 -8.84
C SER A 432 19.37 -13.16 -7.52
N ASP A 433 19.98 -12.53 -6.52
CA ASP A 433 19.33 -12.20 -5.25
C ASP A 433 18.13 -11.26 -5.45
N VAL A 434 18.28 -10.23 -6.28
CA VAL A 434 17.15 -9.34 -6.64
C VAL A 434 15.99 -10.10 -7.27
N LEU A 435 16.28 -11.05 -8.17
CA LEU A 435 15.25 -11.88 -8.80
C LEU A 435 14.58 -12.81 -7.78
N LEU A 436 15.34 -13.40 -6.87
CA LEU A 436 14.81 -14.22 -5.79
C LEU A 436 13.93 -13.40 -4.83
N LEU A 437 14.38 -12.21 -4.43
CA LEU A 437 13.63 -11.28 -3.60
C LEU A 437 12.28 -10.91 -4.24
N ASN A 438 12.29 -10.58 -5.53
CA ASN A 438 11.07 -10.30 -6.27
C ASN A 438 10.15 -11.53 -6.35
N TYR A 439 10.69 -12.72 -6.60
CA TYR A 439 9.91 -13.95 -6.64
C TYR A 439 9.24 -14.23 -5.29
N ILE A 440 10.00 -14.21 -4.19
CA ILE A 440 9.48 -14.48 -2.85
C ILE A 440 8.40 -13.44 -2.48
N SER A 441 8.69 -12.15 -2.66
CA SER A 441 7.76 -11.09 -2.29
C SER A 441 6.43 -11.16 -3.06
N THR A 442 6.45 -11.55 -4.33
CA THR A 442 5.23 -11.71 -5.12
C THR A 442 4.38 -12.93 -4.71
N THR A 443 4.95 -13.88 -3.95
CA THR A 443 4.21 -15.04 -3.46
C THR A 443 3.45 -14.78 -2.16
N PHE A 444 3.66 -13.65 -1.50
CA PHE A 444 2.99 -13.36 -0.21
C PHE A 444 1.48 -13.48 -0.31
N THR A 445 0.85 -12.74 -1.22
CA THR A 445 -0.61 -12.76 -1.37
C THR A 445 -1.13 -14.15 -1.72
N ARG A 446 -0.46 -14.85 -2.63
CA ARG A 446 -0.88 -16.21 -3.04
C ARG A 446 -0.92 -17.17 -1.85
N ASP A 447 0.18 -17.23 -1.10
CA ASP A 447 0.34 -18.25 -0.06
C ASP A 447 -0.49 -17.94 1.20
N MET A 448 -0.90 -16.67 1.38
CA MET A 448 -1.85 -16.30 2.42
C MET A 448 -3.28 -16.78 2.12
N LEU A 449 -3.63 -16.99 0.86
CA LEU A 449 -4.96 -17.47 0.46
C LEU A 449 -5.17 -18.97 0.75
N ASP A 450 -4.11 -19.69 1.12
CA ASP A 450 -4.20 -21.10 1.52
C ASP A 450 -4.78 -21.29 2.94
N TYR A 451 -4.94 -20.22 3.72
CA TYR A 451 -5.51 -20.24 5.07
C TYR A 451 -7.00 -19.89 5.06
N GLU A 452 -7.73 -20.46 6.04
CA GLU A 452 -9.10 -20.06 6.31
C GLU A 452 -9.16 -18.57 6.68
N ILE A 453 -10.20 -17.90 6.25
CA ILE A 453 -10.37 -16.48 6.48
C ILE A 453 -10.55 -16.20 7.97
N GLY A 454 -9.78 -15.23 8.48
CA GLY A 454 -9.72 -14.91 9.90
C GLY A 454 -8.71 -15.73 10.70
N ASP A 455 -7.96 -16.63 10.06
CA ASP A 455 -6.86 -17.34 10.70
C ASP A 455 -5.59 -16.46 10.73
N ASP A 456 -5.21 -16.02 11.92
CA ASP A 456 -3.99 -15.21 12.11
C ASP A 456 -2.70 -15.96 11.70
N ARG A 457 -2.76 -17.29 11.47
CA ARG A 457 -1.65 -18.07 10.91
C ARG A 457 -1.23 -17.63 9.51
N ALA A 458 -2.11 -16.95 8.76
CA ALA A 458 -1.75 -16.32 7.50
C ALA A 458 -0.59 -15.33 7.67
N TYR A 459 -0.52 -14.60 8.78
CA TYR A 459 0.57 -13.66 9.08
C TYR A 459 1.89 -14.36 9.41
N PHE A 460 1.82 -15.59 9.96
CA PHE A 460 2.99 -16.43 10.18
C PHE A 460 3.72 -16.76 8.87
N THR A 461 2.98 -17.03 7.80
CA THR A 461 3.55 -17.31 6.49
C THR A 461 4.33 -16.12 5.94
N ILE A 462 3.85 -14.89 6.14
CA ILE A 462 4.60 -13.68 5.78
C ILE A 462 5.91 -13.64 6.54
N MET A 463 5.85 -13.80 7.87
CA MET A 463 7.02 -13.68 8.74
C MET A 463 8.08 -14.74 8.41
N GLY A 464 7.68 -16.00 8.17
CA GLY A 464 8.60 -17.07 7.79
C GLY A 464 9.29 -16.85 6.45
N LYS A 465 8.72 -16.05 5.55
CA LYS A 465 9.37 -15.69 4.29
C LYS A 465 10.36 -14.55 4.42
N LEU A 466 10.25 -13.71 5.44
CA LEU A 466 11.15 -12.58 5.65
C LEU A 466 12.60 -13.04 5.93
N GLU A 467 12.79 -14.24 6.47
CA GLU A 467 14.12 -14.83 6.63
C GLU A 467 14.87 -14.92 5.29
N TYR A 468 14.20 -15.41 4.24
CA TYR A 468 14.78 -15.51 2.89
C TYR A 468 14.99 -14.14 2.22
N LEU A 469 14.51 -13.07 2.85
CA LEU A 469 14.66 -11.68 2.41
C LEU A 469 15.63 -10.90 3.29
N TYR A 470 16.52 -11.61 3.99
CA TYR A 470 17.59 -11.09 4.84
C TYR A 470 17.14 -10.28 6.07
N PHE A 471 15.88 -10.45 6.50
CA PHE A 471 15.43 -9.91 7.77
C PHE A 471 15.93 -10.78 8.92
N LYS A 472 16.45 -10.13 9.98
CA LYS A 472 16.89 -10.80 11.22
C LYS A 472 15.76 -10.84 12.23
N THR A 473 15.15 -9.70 12.47
CA THR A 473 14.04 -9.52 13.39
C THR A 473 12.96 -8.70 12.71
N ALA A 474 11.71 -9.07 12.87
CA ALA A 474 10.60 -8.30 12.34
C ALA A 474 9.33 -8.46 13.19
N TYR A 475 8.58 -7.39 13.36
CA TYR A 475 7.31 -7.32 14.07
C TYR A 475 6.23 -6.78 13.13
N LEU A 476 5.22 -7.61 12.85
CA LEU A 476 4.05 -7.21 12.06
C LEU A 476 2.97 -6.72 13.01
N CYS A 477 2.77 -5.44 13.06
CA CYS A 477 1.84 -4.76 13.92
C CYS A 477 0.71 -4.13 13.11
N LEU A 478 -0.56 -4.48 13.40
CA LEU A 478 -1.73 -3.94 12.71
C LEU A 478 -2.56 -3.06 13.65
N PHE A 479 -3.15 -2.00 13.12
CA PHE A 479 -4.09 -1.16 13.86
C PHE A 479 -5.36 -1.94 14.21
N GLU A 480 -6.04 -1.57 15.30
CA GLU A 480 -7.32 -2.19 15.68
C GLU A 480 -8.42 -1.93 14.64
N ASN A 481 -8.38 -0.74 14.06
CA ASN A 481 -9.23 -0.34 12.95
C ASN A 481 -8.35 0.36 11.91
N GLU A 482 -8.75 0.28 10.66
CA GLU A 482 -8.07 0.99 9.57
C GLU A 482 -8.06 2.49 9.83
N VAL A 483 -6.93 3.11 9.57
CA VAL A 483 -6.78 4.56 9.66
C VAL A 483 -6.94 5.15 8.28
N VAL A 484 -8.07 5.82 8.04
CA VAL A 484 -8.26 6.57 6.79
C VAL A 484 -7.52 7.90 6.92
N TYR A 485 -6.54 8.12 6.03
CA TYR A 485 -5.75 9.35 5.99
C TYR A 485 -5.76 9.96 4.60
N ARG A 486 -6.09 11.25 4.50
CA ARG A 486 -6.12 11.98 3.23
C ARG A 486 -5.05 13.07 3.20
N GLN A 487 -4.55 13.33 2.03
CA GLN A 487 -3.61 14.44 1.82
C GLN A 487 -4.19 15.76 2.33
N ASN A 488 -3.37 16.55 3.03
CA ASN A 488 -3.72 17.82 3.68
C ASN A 488 -4.64 17.72 4.92
N GLU A 489 -4.90 16.51 5.43
CA GLU A 489 -5.51 16.35 6.75
C GLU A 489 -4.40 16.17 7.80
N ASN A 490 -4.71 16.58 9.04
CA ASN A 490 -3.80 16.30 10.16
C ASN A 490 -3.84 14.81 10.48
N PHE A 491 -2.71 14.14 10.39
CA PHE A 491 -2.60 12.73 10.78
C PHE A 491 -2.90 12.56 12.26
N LYS A 492 -3.82 11.65 12.57
CA LYS A 492 -4.13 11.27 13.95
C LYS A 492 -3.55 9.87 14.21
N MET A 493 -2.51 9.83 15.01
CA MET A 493 -1.89 8.57 15.40
C MET A 493 -2.88 7.72 16.22
N PRO A 494 -3.06 6.43 15.91
CA PRO A 494 -3.85 5.51 16.72
C PRO A 494 -3.29 5.43 18.15
N GLU A 495 -4.15 5.16 19.13
CA GLU A 495 -3.69 5.01 20.53
C GLU A 495 -2.97 3.69 20.74
N ASN A 496 -3.40 2.66 20.06
CA ASN A 496 -2.91 1.29 20.23
C ASN A 496 -2.72 0.57 18.90
N ILE A 497 -1.92 -0.48 18.97
CA ILE A 497 -1.63 -1.38 17.86
C ILE A 497 -1.61 -2.84 18.35
N LEU A 498 -1.91 -3.78 17.48
CA LEU A 498 -1.92 -5.22 17.74
C LEU A 498 -0.72 -5.88 17.07
N LEU A 499 0.12 -6.55 17.82
CA LEU A 499 1.17 -7.42 17.26
C LEU A 499 0.52 -8.69 16.71
N LYS A 500 0.58 -8.96 15.43
CA LYS A 500 -0.02 -10.12 14.78
C LYS A 500 0.93 -11.30 14.69
N ALA A 501 2.15 -11.03 14.29
CA ALA A 501 3.20 -12.02 14.20
C ALA A 501 4.56 -11.35 14.35
N TYR A 502 5.57 -12.10 14.75
CA TYR A 502 6.95 -11.62 14.77
C TYR A 502 7.91 -12.73 14.34
N MET A 503 9.10 -12.31 13.94
CA MET A 503 10.23 -13.16 13.64
C MET A 503 11.44 -12.71 14.45
N HIS A 504 12.18 -13.64 15.00
CA HIS A 504 13.43 -13.38 15.70
C HIS A 504 14.44 -14.47 15.33
N ASP A 505 15.64 -14.07 14.87
CA ASP A 505 16.69 -14.94 14.40
C ASP A 505 16.23 -16.03 13.40
N GLY A 506 15.34 -15.66 12.47
CA GLY A 506 14.79 -16.54 11.44
C GLY A 506 13.62 -17.41 11.89
N GLU A 507 13.31 -17.48 13.18
CA GLU A 507 12.15 -18.20 13.68
C GLU A 507 10.91 -17.30 13.74
N ALA A 508 9.89 -17.63 12.92
CA ALA A 508 8.61 -16.94 12.94
C ALA A 508 7.70 -17.48 14.04
N VAL A 509 7.00 -16.58 14.71
CA VAL A 509 6.03 -16.88 15.77
C VAL A 509 4.74 -16.13 15.50
N CYS A 510 3.62 -16.87 15.45
CA CYS A 510 2.29 -16.29 15.46
C CYS A 510 1.80 -16.20 16.90
N GLN A 511 1.21 -15.13 17.26
CA GLN A 511 0.76 -14.92 18.61
C GLN A 511 -0.76 -15.15 18.72
N GLU A 512 -1.22 -15.72 19.84
CA GLU A 512 -2.64 -15.98 20.09
C GLU A 512 -3.44 -14.68 20.22
N ALA A 513 -4.60 -14.63 19.58
CA ALA A 513 -5.50 -13.49 19.60
C ALA A 513 -5.82 -13.03 21.03
N GLY A 514 -5.57 -11.77 21.33
CA GLY A 514 -6.00 -11.10 22.56
C GLY A 514 -4.93 -10.75 23.59
N ARG A 515 -3.66 -11.17 23.45
CA ARG A 515 -2.61 -10.88 24.45
C ARG A 515 -1.65 -9.74 24.10
N GLN A 516 -1.88 -8.98 23.01
CA GLN A 516 -0.81 -8.19 22.42
C GLN A 516 -1.21 -6.83 21.88
N LYS A 517 -1.98 -6.14 22.65
CA LYS A 517 -2.27 -4.74 22.43
C LYS A 517 -1.18 -3.90 23.08
N PHE A 518 -0.50 -3.11 22.27
CA PHE A 518 0.54 -2.18 22.70
C PHE A 518 0.09 -0.74 22.51
N PRO A 519 0.39 0.18 23.43
CA PRO A 519 0.22 1.60 23.18
C PRO A 519 1.20 2.02 22.08
N MET A 520 0.75 2.92 21.19
CA MET A 520 1.62 3.44 20.13
C MET A 520 2.82 4.22 20.66
N LYS A 521 2.66 4.84 21.81
CA LYS A 521 3.76 5.53 22.49
C LYS A 521 4.78 4.47 22.93
N ASN A 522 6.04 4.68 22.59
CA ASN A 522 7.17 3.82 22.94
C ASN A 522 7.17 2.44 22.24
N LEU A 523 6.35 2.27 21.21
CA LEU A 523 6.22 0.97 20.54
C LEU A 523 7.54 0.48 19.94
N VAL A 524 8.19 1.35 19.18
CA VAL A 524 9.37 0.96 18.39
C VAL A 524 10.55 0.65 19.30
N THR A 525 10.81 1.50 20.30
CA THR A 525 11.90 1.28 21.26
C THR A 525 11.62 0.12 22.21
N HIS A 526 10.35 -0.13 22.53
CA HIS A 526 9.94 -1.22 23.42
C HIS A 526 10.38 -2.60 22.92
N PHE A 527 10.25 -2.89 21.62
CA PHE A 527 10.66 -4.18 21.05
C PHE A 527 12.17 -4.43 21.06
N PHE A 528 12.98 -3.38 21.22
CA PHE A 528 14.43 -3.46 21.21
C PHE A 528 15.06 -3.08 22.56
N GLU A 529 14.23 -2.86 23.59
CA GLU A 529 14.70 -2.54 24.93
C GLU A 529 15.29 -3.80 25.60
N GLY A 530 16.48 -3.66 26.19
CA GLY A 530 17.14 -4.74 26.93
C GLY A 530 17.83 -5.80 26.07
N GLN A 531 17.93 -5.61 24.76
CA GLN A 531 18.69 -6.53 23.90
C GLN A 531 20.19 -6.44 24.19
N GLU A 532 20.89 -7.58 24.14
CA GLU A 532 22.33 -7.65 24.38
C GLU A 532 23.14 -7.00 23.26
N HIS A 533 22.67 -7.07 22.02
CA HIS A 533 23.30 -6.46 20.85
C HIS A 533 22.61 -5.14 20.46
N ARG A 534 23.34 -4.29 19.73
CA ARG A 534 22.75 -3.12 19.10
C ARG A 534 21.85 -3.50 17.93
N SER A 535 20.87 -2.68 17.63
CA SER A 535 19.97 -2.90 16.51
C SER A 535 19.95 -1.71 15.54
N THR A 536 19.86 -2.02 14.25
CA THR A 536 19.51 -1.08 13.19
C THR A 536 18.11 -1.41 12.71
N VAL A 537 17.16 -0.58 13.09
CA VAL A 537 15.72 -0.83 12.94
C VAL A 537 15.15 0.07 11.86
N ILE A 538 14.38 -0.51 10.94
CA ILE A 538 13.63 0.23 9.94
C ILE A 538 12.14 0.08 10.24
N VAL A 539 11.44 1.20 10.28
CA VAL A 539 9.99 1.26 10.49
C VAL A 539 9.32 1.58 9.17
N THR A 540 8.50 0.67 8.66
CA THR A 540 7.77 0.87 7.40
C THR A 540 6.28 0.83 7.61
N LEU A 541 5.55 1.66 6.86
CA LEU A 541 4.10 1.75 6.92
C LEU A 541 3.46 0.69 6.02
N LEU A 542 2.38 0.08 6.51
CA LEU A 542 1.52 -0.82 5.75
C LEU A 542 0.23 -0.08 5.40
N PHE A 543 0.00 0.17 4.10
CA PHE A 543 -1.17 0.90 3.63
C PHE A 543 -1.56 0.53 2.19
N SER A 544 -2.78 0.83 1.83
CA SER A 544 -3.26 0.73 0.44
C SER A 544 -4.29 1.82 0.20
N THR A 545 -4.10 2.59 -0.85
CA THR A 545 -4.95 3.74 -1.22
C THR A 545 -5.07 4.78 -0.11
N LEU A 546 -6.21 4.91 0.56
CA LEU A 546 -6.44 5.87 1.64
C LEU A 546 -6.34 5.26 3.05
N GLU A 547 -6.13 3.96 3.15
CA GLU A 547 -6.23 3.19 4.38
C GLU A 547 -4.85 2.72 4.82
N GLN A 548 -4.53 2.98 6.08
CA GLN A 548 -3.33 2.46 6.74
C GLN A 548 -3.73 1.30 7.65
N TYR A 549 -2.99 0.21 7.56
CA TYR A 549 -3.25 -1.04 8.29
C TYR A 549 -2.37 -1.23 9.50
N GLY A 550 -1.16 -0.69 9.49
CA GLY A 550 -0.19 -0.90 10.56
C GLY A 550 1.24 -0.58 10.20
N LEU A 551 2.16 -1.19 10.92
CA LEU A 551 3.60 -1.00 10.80
C LEU A 551 4.31 -2.35 10.67
N LEU A 552 5.34 -2.40 9.85
CA LEU A 552 6.38 -3.42 9.90
C LEU A 552 7.61 -2.77 10.55
N ILE A 553 8.01 -3.28 11.72
CA ILE A 553 9.18 -2.82 12.46
C ILE A 553 10.22 -3.92 12.33
N SER A 554 11.35 -3.65 11.69
CA SER A 554 12.25 -4.71 11.27
C SER A 554 13.73 -4.36 11.40
N GLU A 555 14.54 -5.36 11.67
CA GLU A 555 15.98 -5.35 11.53
C GLU A 555 16.35 -6.21 10.30
N ILE A 556 17.06 -5.61 9.35
CA ILE A 556 17.50 -6.23 8.10
C ILE A 556 18.99 -6.03 7.92
N GLU A 557 19.61 -6.88 7.15
CA GLU A 557 21.00 -6.68 6.76
C GLU A 557 21.19 -5.40 5.95
N GLU A 558 22.25 -4.66 6.24
CA GLU A 558 22.46 -3.29 5.75
C GLU A 558 22.46 -3.18 4.21
N ALA A 559 23.02 -4.17 3.54
CA ALA A 559 23.07 -4.22 2.07
C ALA A 559 21.67 -4.29 1.44
N TYR A 560 20.67 -4.75 2.19
CA TYR A 560 19.30 -5.01 1.71
C TYR A 560 18.25 -4.03 2.24
N MET A 561 18.65 -2.99 3.00
CA MET A 561 17.73 -2.00 3.57
C MET A 561 16.76 -1.38 2.54
N HIS A 562 17.20 -1.19 1.31
CA HIS A 562 16.41 -0.59 0.24
C HIS A 562 15.25 -1.48 -0.25
N TYR A 563 15.21 -2.77 0.15
CA TYR A 563 14.10 -3.68 -0.17
C TYR A 563 12.93 -3.56 0.81
N THR A 564 13.09 -2.88 1.93
CA THR A 564 12.03 -2.77 2.94
C THR A 564 10.76 -2.11 2.39
N THR A 565 10.89 -1.06 1.56
CA THR A 565 9.73 -0.39 0.95
C THR A 565 8.98 -1.28 -0.05
N PRO A 566 9.61 -1.91 -1.05
CA PRO A 566 8.93 -2.88 -1.93
C PRO A 566 8.26 -4.02 -1.16
N ILE A 567 8.90 -4.55 -0.13
CA ILE A 567 8.35 -5.62 0.70
C ILE A 567 7.13 -5.13 1.48
N SER A 568 7.17 -3.92 2.04
CA SER A 568 6.03 -3.34 2.75
C SER A 568 4.80 -3.17 1.84
N TYR A 569 4.97 -2.83 0.58
CA TYR A 569 3.88 -2.81 -0.41
C TYR A 569 3.26 -4.18 -0.66
N GLN A 570 4.09 -5.23 -0.76
CA GLN A 570 3.61 -6.60 -0.94
C GLN A 570 2.85 -7.09 0.29
N ILE A 571 3.38 -6.84 1.48
CA ILE A 571 2.70 -7.16 2.74
C ILE A 571 1.38 -6.38 2.86
N SER A 572 1.38 -5.09 2.52
CA SER A 572 0.17 -4.26 2.51
C SER A 572 -0.92 -4.83 1.58
N SER A 573 -0.52 -5.26 0.38
CA SER A 573 -1.43 -5.89 -0.58
C SER A 573 -1.99 -7.21 -0.06
N ALA A 574 -1.15 -8.01 0.60
CA ALA A 574 -1.54 -9.26 1.21
C ALA A 574 -2.53 -9.04 2.38
N VAL A 575 -2.23 -8.10 3.28
CA VAL A 575 -3.12 -7.72 4.40
C VAL A 575 -4.47 -7.22 3.88
N LYS A 576 -4.47 -6.34 2.85
CA LYS A 576 -5.72 -5.85 2.24
C LYS A 576 -6.55 -6.97 1.63
N THR A 577 -5.89 -7.93 0.99
CA THR A 577 -6.59 -9.08 0.39
C THR A 577 -7.29 -9.92 1.45
N LEU A 578 -6.61 -10.23 2.57
CA LEU A 578 -7.23 -10.96 3.69
C LEU A 578 -8.43 -10.21 4.26
N GLU A 579 -8.31 -8.91 4.42
CA GLU A 579 -9.38 -8.07 4.92
C GLU A 579 -10.60 -8.07 3.98
N LEU A 580 -10.38 -7.91 2.68
CA LEU A 580 -11.45 -7.96 1.68
C LEU A 580 -12.16 -9.32 1.65
N LEU A 581 -11.41 -10.41 1.82
CA LEU A 581 -11.98 -11.75 1.88
C LEU A 581 -12.85 -11.91 3.14
N LYS A 582 -12.37 -11.47 4.30
CA LYS A 582 -13.13 -11.48 5.54
C LYS A 582 -14.43 -10.67 5.41
N ASN A 583 -14.35 -9.45 4.91
CA ASN A 583 -15.52 -8.61 4.70
C ASN A 583 -16.53 -9.26 3.73
N LYS A 584 -16.06 -9.94 2.69
CA LYS A 584 -16.91 -10.69 1.76
C LYS A 584 -17.67 -11.82 2.47
N GLU A 585 -17.00 -12.60 3.33
CA GLU A 585 -17.68 -13.66 4.10
C GLU A 585 -18.74 -13.10 5.04
N ASP A 586 -18.41 -12.06 5.80
CA ASP A 586 -19.33 -11.41 6.72
C ASP A 586 -20.57 -10.88 5.98
N ILE A 587 -20.39 -10.24 4.82
CA ILE A 587 -21.49 -9.77 3.96
C ILE A 587 -22.29 -10.94 3.42
N THR A 588 -21.65 -12.03 3.01
CA THR A 588 -22.32 -13.23 2.49
C THR A 588 -23.20 -13.87 3.58
N ALA A 589 -22.68 -14.02 4.77
CA ALA A 589 -23.42 -14.57 5.91
C ALA A 589 -24.64 -13.68 6.31
N GLN A 590 -24.46 -12.36 6.28
CA GLN A 590 -25.57 -11.42 6.51
C GLN A 590 -26.64 -11.50 5.41
N LEU A 591 -26.21 -11.64 4.14
CA LEU A 591 -27.13 -11.77 3.01
C LEU A 591 -27.94 -13.07 3.09
N GLU A 592 -27.31 -14.18 3.41
CA GLU A 592 -27.99 -15.46 3.61
C GLU A 592 -29.06 -15.38 4.72
N LYS A 593 -28.69 -14.80 5.86
CA LYS A 593 -29.64 -14.57 6.96
C LYS A 593 -30.82 -13.72 6.53
N SER A 594 -30.57 -12.63 5.79
CA SER A 594 -31.61 -11.74 5.28
C SER A 594 -32.51 -12.45 4.27
N LEU A 595 -31.96 -13.31 3.39
CA LEU A 595 -32.73 -14.10 2.43
C LEU A 595 -33.69 -15.08 3.12
N VAL A 596 -33.24 -15.71 4.22
CA VAL A 596 -34.11 -16.59 5.02
C VAL A 596 -35.29 -15.77 5.60
N GLN A 597 -35.04 -14.65 6.23
CA GLN A 597 -36.07 -13.78 6.80
C GLN A 597 -37.07 -13.27 5.74
N ILE A 598 -36.60 -12.90 4.58
CA ILE A 598 -37.47 -12.46 3.47
C ILE A 598 -38.35 -13.62 2.99
N LYS A 599 -37.82 -14.85 2.88
CA LYS A 599 -38.61 -16.03 2.49
C LYS A 599 -39.68 -16.34 3.49
N GLU A 600 -39.40 -16.30 4.80
CA GLU A 600 -40.37 -16.51 5.88
C GLU A 600 -41.46 -15.43 5.86
N SER A 601 -41.05 -14.17 5.74
CA SER A 601 -42.00 -13.05 5.66
C SER A 601 -42.90 -13.16 4.44
N ASN A 602 -42.38 -13.53 3.29
CA ASN A 602 -43.17 -13.71 2.08
C ASN A 602 -44.15 -14.89 2.19
N ALA A 603 -43.75 -15.98 2.85
CA ALA A 603 -44.66 -17.12 3.11
C ALA A 603 -45.84 -16.71 3.99
N ILE A 604 -45.59 -15.94 5.05
CA ILE A 604 -46.64 -15.38 5.91
C ILE A 604 -47.57 -14.43 5.16
N LEU A 605 -46.98 -13.53 4.35
CA LEU A 605 -47.74 -12.59 3.55
C LEU A 605 -48.60 -13.29 2.48
N ASP A 606 -48.11 -14.36 1.86
CA ASP A 606 -48.90 -15.13 0.89
C ASP A 606 -50.07 -15.85 1.60
N GLU A 607 -49.87 -16.39 2.80
CA GLU A 607 -50.92 -17.00 3.60
C GLU A 607 -51.98 -15.98 4.01
N MET A 608 -51.58 -14.81 4.51
CA MET A 608 -52.47 -13.70 4.85
C MET A 608 -53.26 -13.17 3.63
N SER A 609 -52.65 -13.15 2.48
CA SER A 609 -53.26 -12.68 1.21
C SER A 609 -54.30 -13.65 0.66
N LYS A 610 -54.46 -14.89 1.20
CA LYS A 610 -55.41 -15.92 0.75
C LYS A 610 -56.70 -15.90 1.52
N SER A 611 -56.83 -15.22 2.66
CA SER A 611 -58.02 -15.17 3.48
C SER A 611 -58.81 -13.90 3.31
N ASP A 612 -60.14 -13.93 3.56
CA ASP A 612 -61.03 -12.81 3.67
C ASP A 612 -60.97 -12.24 5.09
N GLU A 613 -60.70 -10.95 5.23
CA GLU A 613 -60.51 -10.29 6.54
C GLU A 613 -61.73 -10.37 7.43
N LEU A 614 -62.93 -10.29 6.85
CA LEU A 614 -64.19 -10.27 7.62
C LEU A 614 -64.57 -11.66 8.12
N THR A 615 -64.51 -12.65 7.21
CA THR A 615 -65.09 -13.99 7.46
C THR A 615 -64.05 -15.04 7.80
N GLN A 616 -62.80 -14.75 7.67
CA GLN A 616 -61.70 -15.69 8.00
C GLN A 616 -61.79 -17.03 7.25
N ILE A 617 -62.45 -17.04 6.07
CA ILE A 617 -62.35 -18.11 5.07
C ILE A 617 -61.50 -17.66 3.91
N TYR A 618 -61.28 -18.50 2.94
CA TYR A 618 -60.52 -18.09 1.74
C TYR A 618 -61.17 -16.93 1.04
N ASN A 619 -60.38 -15.94 0.64
CA ASN A 619 -60.83 -14.98 -0.37
C ASN A 619 -60.85 -15.62 -1.76
N ARG A 620 -61.28 -14.89 -2.77
CA ARG A 620 -61.38 -15.40 -4.16
C ARG A 620 -60.06 -15.99 -4.65
N ARG A 621 -58.94 -15.31 -4.39
CA ARG A 621 -57.59 -15.77 -4.79
C ARG A 621 -57.23 -17.05 -4.04
N GLY A 622 -57.37 -17.07 -2.75
CA GLY A 622 -57.06 -18.23 -1.89
C GLY A 622 -57.89 -19.45 -2.25
N PHE A 623 -59.22 -19.29 -2.47
CA PHE A 623 -60.10 -20.35 -2.88
C PHE A 623 -59.70 -20.95 -4.23
N LEU A 624 -59.54 -20.13 -5.28
CA LEU A 624 -59.20 -20.58 -6.63
C LEU A 624 -57.83 -21.30 -6.62
N THR A 625 -56.83 -20.74 -5.94
CA THR A 625 -55.49 -21.35 -5.88
C THR A 625 -55.53 -22.68 -5.17
N THR A 626 -56.23 -22.80 -4.03
CA THR A 626 -56.32 -24.01 -3.21
C THR A 626 -57.11 -25.08 -3.93
N VAL A 627 -58.25 -24.75 -4.53
CA VAL A 627 -59.12 -25.70 -5.26
C VAL A 627 -58.41 -26.20 -6.52
N GLN A 628 -57.73 -25.31 -7.29
CA GLN A 628 -56.97 -25.69 -8.46
C GLN A 628 -55.89 -26.71 -8.10
N HIS A 629 -55.19 -26.49 -7.01
CA HIS A 629 -54.16 -27.38 -6.53
C HIS A 629 -54.76 -28.77 -6.17
N GLN A 630 -55.94 -28.79 -5.50
CA GLN A 630 -56.63 -30.03 -5.15
C GLN A 630 -57.16 -30.78 -6.37
N VAL A 631 -57.75 -30.10 -7.32
CA VAL A 631 -58.35 -30.65 -8.54
C VAL A 631 -57.31 -31.30 -9.46
N MET A 632 -56.11 -30.64 -9.54
CA MET A 632 -54.98 -31.09 -10.40
C MET A 632 -54.04 -32.07 -9.69
N HIS A 633 -54.22 -32.27 -8.38
CA HIS A 633 -53.35 -33.16 -7.64
C HIS A 633 -53.46 -34.62 -8.14
N PRO A 634 -52.36 -35.32 -8.46
CA PRO A 634 -52.39 -36.66 -9.03
C PRO A 634 -53.23 -37.67 -8.30
N ALA A 635 -53.26 -37.59 -6.96
CA ALA A 635 -54.09 -38.48 -6.11
C ALA A 635 -55.60 -38.24 -6.23
N ASN A 636 -56.01 -37.14 -6.84
CA ASN A 636 -57.43 -36.71 -6.91
C ASN A 636 -57.96 -36.81 -8.36
N LEU A 637 -57.15 -37.10 -9.33
CA LEU A 637 -57.56 -37.24 -10.73
C LEU A 637 -58.65 -38.32 -10.84
N GLY A 638 -59.74 -38.01 -11.56
CA GLY A 638 -60.88 -38.92 -11.73
C GLY A 638 -61.88 -38.97 -10.61
N LYS A 639 -61.56 -38.41 -9.40
CA LYS A 639 -62.53 -38.28 -8.31
C LYS A 639 -63.64 -37.33 -8.69
N ARG A 640 -64.84 -37.60 -8.17
CA ARG A 640 -65.96 -36.68 -8.26
C ARG A 640 -65.85 -35.57 -7.23
N ALA A 641 -66.08 -34.35 -7.64
CA ALA A 641 -66.10 -33.19 -6.75
C ALA A 641 -67.31 -32.28 -7.05
N ILE A 642 -67.60 -31.47 -6.08
CA ILE A 642 -68.71 -30.52 -6.17
C ILE A 642 -68.08 -29.13 -5.90
N ILE A 643 -68.42 -28.17 -6.75
CA ILE A 643 -68.25 -26.76 -6.46
C ILE A 643 -69.59 -26.14 -6.20
N ILE A 644 -69.65 -25.36 -5.16
CA ILE A 644 -70.85 -24.67 -4.72
C ILE A 644 -70.62 -23.16 -4.94
N TYR A 645 -71.61 -22.48 -5.48
CA TYR A 645 -71.71 -21.06 -5.47
C TYR A 645 -72.91 -20.65 -4.64
N ALA A 646 -72.73 -19.84 -3.65
CA ALA A 646 -73.81 -19.45 -2.74
C ALA A 646 -73.81 -17.92 -2.61
N ASP A 647 -74.98 -17.39 -2.43
CA ASP A 647 -75.25 -15.93 -2.34
C ASP A 647 -76.20 -15.68 -1.19
N MET A 648 -75.80 -14.70 -0.37
CA MET A 648 -76.63 -14.28 0.76
C MET A 648 -77.90 -13.56 0.27
N ASN A 649 -79.01 -13.99 0.71
CA ASN A 649 -80.25 -13.34 0.37
C ASN A 649 -80.51 -12.11 1.23
N ASN A 650 -80.95 -11.01 0.60
CA ASN A 650 -81.33 -9.80 1.27
C ASN A 650 -80.28 -9.10 2.14
N LEU A 651 -78.98 -9.25 1.85
CA LEU A 651 -77.93 -8.56 2.63
C LEU A 651 -78.11 -7.03 2.59
N LYS A 652 -78.44 -6.51 1.43
CA LYS A 652 -78.71 -5.06 1.29
C LYS A 652 -79.83 -4.58 2.23
N VAL A 653 -80.94 -5.34 2.32
CA VAL A 653 -82.02 -5.02 3.23
C VAL A 653 -81.61 -5.03 4.68
N ILE A 654 -80.79 -6.03 5.07
CA ILE A 654 -80.25 -6.10 6.46
C ILE A 654 -79.37 -4.89 6.71
N ASN A 655 -78.47 -4.54 5.79
CA ASN A 655 -77.62 -3.36 5.92
C ASN A 655 -78.40 -2.07 6.06
N ASP A 656 -79.42 -1.88 5.20
CA ASP A 656 -80.18 -0.66 5.15
C ASP A 656 -81.13 -0.49 6.38
N GLN A 657 -81.59 -1.60 6.92
CA GLN A 657 -82.54 -1.54 8.05
C GLN A 657 -81.86 -1.68 9.42
N PHE A 658 -80.82 -2.42 9.54
CA PHE A 658 -80.18 -2.77 10.82
C PHE A 658 -78.71 -2.32 10.92
N GLY A 659 -78.10 -1.77 9.84
CA GLY A 659 -76.75 -1.27 9.81
C GLY A 659 -75.76 -2.31 9.34
N HIS A 660 -74.51 -1.81 8.89
CA HIS A 660 -73.45 -2.63 8.30
C HIS A 660 -72.90 -3.67 9.30
N GLU A 661 -72.90 -3.37 10.60
CA GLU A 661 -72.42 -4.32 11.63
C GLU A 661 -73.30 -5.60 11.67
N GLU A 662 -74.61 -5.47 11.42
CA GLU A 662 -75.50 -6.62 11.34
C GLU A 662 -75.33 -7.39 10.00
N GLY A 663 -75.00 -6.66 8.91
CA GLY A 663 -74.60 -7.29 7.66
C GLY A 663 -73.34 -8.10 7.81
N ASP A 664 -72.34 -7.53 8.49
CA ASP A 664 -71.06 -8.19 8.75
C ASP A 664 -71.24 -9.43 9.66
N PHE A 665 -72.08 -9.33 10.68
CA PHE A 665 -72.50 -10.47 11.49
C PHE A 665 -73.18 -11.54 10.65
N SER A 666 -74.07 -11.17 9.75
CA SER A 666 -74.75 -12.13 8.86
C SER A 666 -73.80 -12.82 7.92
N LEU A 667 -72.82 -12.11 7.35
CA LEU A 667 -71.74 -12.65 6.49
C LEU A 667 -70.84 -13.65 7.27
N LYS A 668 -70.45 -13.28 8.49
CA LYS A 668 -69.69 -14.18 9.37
C LYS A 668 -70.46 -15.46 9.72
N THR A 669 -71.71 -15.30 10.00
CA THR A 669 -72.62 -16.42 10.30
C THR A 669 -72.77 -17.36 9.12
N LEU A 670 -72.89 -16.82 7.89
CA LEU A 670 -72.96 -17.59 6.66
C LEU A 670 -71.62 -18.35 6.39
N ALA A 671 -70.50 -17.69 6.60
CA ALA A 671 -69.19 -18.34 6.49
C ALA A 671 -69.07 -19.53 7.46
N ASN A 672 -69.56 -19.42 8.69
CA ASN A 672 -69.57 -20.48 9.67
C ASN A 672 -70.55 -21.60 9.25
N ILE A 673 -71.78 -21.28 8.78
CA ILE A 673 -72.69 -22.31 8.25
C ILE A 673 -72.04 -23.12 7.11
N LEU A 674 -71.31 -22.47 6.21
CA LEU A 674 -70.60 -23.20 5.18
C LEU A 674 -69.43 -24.01 5.75
N LYS A 675 -68.64 -23.48 6.69
CA LYS A 675 -67.61 -24.28 7.37
C LYS A 675 -68.17 -25.54 8.04
N ASP A 676 -69.27 -25.41 8.77
CA ASP A 676 -69.90 -26.51 9.49
C ASP A 676 -70.58 -27.53 8.54
N THR A 677 -70.98 -27.04 7.35
CA THR A 677 -71.54 -27.92 6.32
C THR A 677 -70.51 -28.78 5.65
N PHE A 678 -69.35 -28.19 5.35
CA PHE A 678 -68.30 -28.85 4.57
C PHE A 678 -67.20 -29.48 5.43
N GLY A 679 -67.10 -29.11 6.69
CA GLY A 679 -66.14 -29.63 7.66
C GLY A 679 -64.71 -29.38 7.24
N ASP A 680 -63.77 -30.07 7.90
CA ASP A 680 -62.31 -29.90 7.66
C ASP A 680 -61.86 -30.34 6.26
N SER A 681 -62.66 -31.15 5.57
CA SER A 681 -62.35 -31.59 4.21
C SER A 681 -62.82 -30.71 3.09
N GLY A 682 -63.65 -29.72 3.42
CA GLY A 682 -64.19 -28.75 2.47
C GLY A 682 -63.38 -27.42 2.41
N ILE A 683 -63.25 -26.89 1.23
CA ILE A 683 -62.67 -25.58 1.00
C ILE A 683 -63.77 -24.57 0.88
N VAL A 684 -63.79 -23.56 1.72
CA VAL A 684 -64.84 -22.51 1.72
C VAL A 684 -64.17 -21.14 1.48
N GLY A 685 -64.79 -20.37 0.61
CA GLY A 685 -64.29 -19.01 0.27
C GLY A 685 -65.42 -18.00 0.11
N ARG A 686 -65.03 -16.70 0.27
CA ARG A 686 -65.89 -15.57 -0.05
C ARG A 686 -65.27 -14.81 -1.20
N PHE A 687 -66.06 -14.59 -2.27
CA PHE A 687 -65.56 -13.96 -3.50
C PHE A 687 -65.72 -12.44 -3.50
N GLY A 688 -66.67 -11.94 -2.75
CA GLY A 688 -66.93 -10.55 -2.56
C GLY A 688 -68.37 -10.28 -2.14
N GLY A 689 -68.65 -9.16 -1.46
CA GLY A 689 -70.03 -8.82 -1.07
C GLY A 689 -70.73 -9.94 -0.32
N ASP A 690 -71.77 -10.49 -0.96
CA ASP A 690 -72.66 -11.58 -0.48
C ASP A 690 -72.39 -12.94 -1.11
N GLU A 691 -71.36 -13.05 -1.94
CA GLU A 691 -71.03 -14.26 -2.69
C GLU A 691 -70.06 -15.16 -1.96
N PHE A 692 -70.42 -16.41 -1.78
CA PHE A 692 -69.61 -17.44 -1.16
C PHE A 692 -69.46 -18.63 -2.11
N THR A 693 -68.42 -19.40 -1.85
CA THR A 693 -68.13 -20.60 -2.64
C THR A 693 -67.62 -21.68 -1.73
N ALA A 694 -67.87 -22.94 -2.08
CA ALA A 694 -67.34 -24.08 -1.39
C ALA A 694 -66.98 -25.20 -2.37
N PHE A 695 -65.99 -25.99 -2.02
CA PHE A 695 -65.54 -27.14 -2.77
C PHE A 695 -65.37 -28.37 -1.84
N THR A 696 -65.80 -29.53 -2.34
CA THR A 696 -65.55 -30.79 -1.64
C THR A 696 -65.54 -31.96 -2.61
N PHE A 697 -64.88 -33.02 -2.24
CA PHE A 697 -64.96 -34.32 -2.96
C PHE A 697 -66.18 -35.09 -2.53
N THR A 698 -66.76 -35.88 -3.44
CA THR A 698 -67.94 -36.74 -3.15
C THR A 698 -68.04 -37.93 -4.07
N ASP A 699 -68.44 -39.09 -3.54
CA ASP A 699 -68.81 -40.25 -4.32
C ASP A 699 -70.36 -40.47 -4.34
N ASP A 700 -71.08 -39.67 -3.57
CA ASP A 700 -72.55 -39.76 -3.44
C ASP A 700 -73.25 -39.09 -4.65
N LYS A 701 -74.21 -39.81 -5.27
CA LYS A 701 -75.02 -39.28 -6.38
C LYS A 701 -75.96 -38.19 -5.93
N ASP A 702 -76.42 -38.23 -4.70
CA ASP A 702 -77.37 -37.33 -4.09
C ASP A 702 -76.69 -36.21 -3.28
N ALA A 703 -75.39 -36.04 -3.35
CA ALA A 703 -74.60 -35.12 -2.53
C ALA A 703 -75.15 -33.69 -2.56
N VAL A 704 -75.46 -33.18 -3.73
CA VAL A 704 -76.03 -31.79 -3.89
C VAL A 704 -77.28 -31.61 -3.08
N LYS A 705 -78.19 -32.62 -3.11
CA LYS A 705 -79.46 -32.55 -2.36
C LYS A 705 -79.18 -32.61 -0.86
N LYS A 706 -78.24 -33.46 -0.44
CA LYS A 706 -77.85 -33.57 0.98
C LYS A 706 -77.18 -32.29 1.50
N ILE A 707 -76.28 -31.67 0.71
CA ILE A 707 -75.61 -30.42 1.05
C ILE A 707 -76.62 -29.29 1.18
N ARG A 708 -77.54 -29.12 0.23
CA ARG A 708 -78.64 -28.14 0.34
C ARG A 708 -79.50 -28.38 1.58
N ALA A 709 -79.88 -29.62 1.90
CA ALA A 709 -80.59 -29.94 3.09
C ALA A 709 -79.86 -29.61 4.38
N ARG A 710 -78.55 -29.92 4.42
CA ARG A 710 -77.69 -29.61 5.57
C ARG A 710 -77.48 -28.13 5.77
N ILE A 711 -77.26 -27.37 4.71
CA ILE A 711 -77.23 -25.92 4.77
C ILE A 711 -78.50 -25.33 5.30
N ALA A 712 -79.67 -25.84 4.83
CA ALA A 712 -80.98 -25.35 5.29
C ALA A 712 -81.23 -25.71 6.76
N GLU A 713 -80.80 -26.83 7.22
CA GLU A 713 -80.89 -27.28 8.63
C GLU A 713 -80.10 -26.40 9.56
N ILE A 714 -78.74 -26.24 9.24
CA ILE A 714 -77.83 -25.37 10.04
C ILE A 714 -78.31 -23.90 9.99
N THR A 715 -78.70 -23.41 8.82
CA THR A 715 -79.24 -22.06 8.70
C THR A 715 -80.45 -21.84 9.59
N LYS A 716 -81.35 -22.86 9.69
CA LYS A 716 -82.53 -22.77 10.58
C LYS A 716 -82.05 -22.75 12.02
N GLU A 717 -81.19 -23.65 12.43
CA GLU A 717 -80.70 -23.70 13.81
C GLU A 717 -79.96 -22.37 14.20
N GLU A 718 -79.17 -21.80 13.33
CA GLU A 718 -78.49 -20.51 13.60
C GLU A 718 -79.49 -19.33 13.70
N ASN A 719 -80.54 -19.33 12.90
CA ASN A 719 -81.60 -18.29 13.00
C ASN A 719 -82.42 -18.42 14.30
N GLU A 720 -82.60 -19.63 14.79
CA GLU A 720 -83.28 -19.91 16.09
C GLU A 720 -82.41 -19.48 17.28
N LYS A 721 -81.07 -19.66 17.16
CA LYS A 721 -80.17 -19.31 18.24
C LYS A 721 -79.81 -17.78 18.32
N ASN A 722 -79.73 -17.12 17.20
CA ASN A 722 -79.13 -15.79 17.16
C ASN A 722 -80.05 -14.67 17.67
N GLY A 723 -81.37 -14.90 17.79
CA GLY A 723 -82.33 -13.95 18.30
C GLY A 723 -82.52 -12.68 17.56
N LYS A 724 -82.08 -12.62 16.33
CA LYS A 724 -82.09 -11.39 15.46
C LYS A 724 -83.45 -11.12 14.90
N PRO A 725 -83.85 -9.87 14.67
CA PRO A 725 -85.13 -9.49 14.08
C PRO A 725 -85.25 -9.77 12.57
N TYR A 726 -84.25 -10.40 11.97
CA TYR A 726 -84.17 -10.77 10.55
C TYR A 726 -83.70 -12.21 10.40
N TYR A 727 -84.00 -12.80 9.24
CA TYR A 727 -83.59 -14.17 8.93
C TYR A 727 -82.37 -14.19 7.98
N ILE A 728 -81.30 -14.82 8.40
CA ILE A 728 -80.15 -15.14 7.56
C ILE A 728 -80.54 -16.32 6.67
N SER A 729 -80.35 -16.14 5.35
CA SER A 729 -80.59 -17.21 4.39
C SER A 729 -79.67 -17.06 3.18
N MET A 730 -79.38 -18.16 2.52
CA MET A 730 -78.62 -18.16 1.27
C MET A 730 -79.36 -18.97 0.19
N SER A 731 -78.99 -18.66 -1.06
CA SER A 731 -79.37 -19.50 -2.18
C SER A 731 -78.09 -20.23 -2.65
N VAL A 732 -78.27 -21.45 -3.11
CA VAL A 732 -77.07 -22.36 -3.39
C VAL A 732 -77.18 -22.98 -4.75
N GLY A 733 -76.26 -22.68 -5.63
CA GLY A 733 -76.05 -23.42 -6.87
C GLY A 733 -74.94 -24.41 -6.76
N ALA A 734 -74.98 -25.46 -7.50
CA ALA A 734 -73.96 -26.51 -7.44
C ALA A 734 -73.59 -27.07 -8.83
N CYS A 735 -72.35 -27.35 -9.05
CA CYS A 735 -71.84 -28.04 -10.22
C CYS A 735 -71.04 -29.26 -9.78
N VAL A 736 -71.41 -30.45 -10.30
CA VAL A 736 -70.70 -31.70 -10.07
C VAL A 736 -69.83 -32.04 -11.27
N PHE A 737 -68.57 -32.34 -10.99
CA PHE A 737 -67.60 -32.63 -12.05
C PHE A 737 -66.63 -33.72 -11.64
N LYS A 738 -65.75 -34.13 -12.57
CA LYS A 738 -64.63 -35.02 -12.30
C LYS A 738 -63.32 -34.25 -12.37
N CYS A 739 -62.45 -34.41 -11.39
CA CYS A 739 -61.16 -33.79 -11.34
C CYS A 739 -60.28 -34.28 -12.52
N SER A 740 -59.69 -33.35 -13.20
CA SER A 740 -58.69 -33.59 -14.28
C SER A 740 -57.72 -32.41 -14.41
N ASP A 741 -56.66 -32.60 -15.12
CA ASP A 741 -55.71 -31.60 -15.44
C ASP A 741 -56.19 -30.53 -16.45
N GLN A 742 -57.33 -30.77 -17.06
CA GLN A 742 -57.96 -29.87 -18.06
C GLN A 742 -59.19 -29.13 -17.48
N VAL A 743 -59.42 -29.20 -16.18
CA VAL A 743 -60.56 -28.52 -15.55
C VAL A 743 -60.35 -27.02 -15.51
N ASP A 744 -61.24 -26.28 -16.11
CA ASP A 744 -61.36 -24.85 -15.93
C ASP A 744 -62.34 -24.56 -14.77
N LEU A 745 -61.82 -24.06 -13.66
CA LEU A 745 -62.57 -23.74 -12.49
C LEU A 745 -63.54 -22.59 -12.72
N GLN A 746 -63.21 -21.65 -13.61
CA GLN A 746 -64.11 -20.57 -13.91
C GLN A 746 -65.37 -21.08 -14.65
N ASP A 747 -65.23 -21.99 -15.62
CA ASP A 747 -66.38 -22.61 -16.30
C ASP A 747 -67.27 -23.42 -15.35
N LEU A 748 -66.67 -24.13 -14.36
CA LEU A 748 -67.45 -24.84 -13.34
C LEU A 748 -68.19 -23.92 -12.40
N MET A 749 -67.60 -22.80 -12.07
CA MET A 749 -68.23 -21.77 -11.23
C MET A 749 -69.38 -21.07 -11.95
N ASP A 750 -69.20 -20.76 -13.22
CA ASP A 750 -70.26 -20.20 -14.08
C ASP A 750 -71.47 -21.16 -14.17
N LYS A 751 -71.18 -22.46 -14.28
CA LYS A 751 -72.25 -23.49 -14.22
C LYS A 751 -72.97 -23.56 -12.86
N ALA A 752 -72.24 -23.45 -11.76
CA ALA A 752 -72.81 -23.36 -10.43
C ALA A 752 -73.65 -22.11 -10.20
N ASP A 753 -73.20 -20.95 -10.78
CA ASP A 753 -73.94 -19.71 -10.72
C ASP A 753 -75.26 -19.75 -11.54
N VAL A 754 -75.23 -20.41 -12.70
CA VAL A 754 -76.47 -20.67 -13.47
C VAL A 754 -77.46 -21.47 -12.65
N ASP A 755 -77.05 -22.54 -11.92
CA ASP A 755 -77.88 -23.34 -11.02
C ASP A 755 -78.39 -22.50 -9.82
N LEU A 756 -77.57 -21.62 -9.28
CA LEU A 756 -77.94 -20.66 -8.24
C LEU A 756 -79.04 -19.71 -8.75
N TYR A 757 -78.91 -19.20 -9.96
CA TYR A 757 -79.96 -18.32 -10.54
C TYR A 757 -81.29 -19.04 -10.71
N ILE A 758 -81.27 -20.30 -11.13
CA ILE A 758 -82.48 -21.15 -11.25
C ILE A 758 -83.14 -21.33 -9.86
N GLU A 759 -82.33 -21.60 -8.84
CA GLU A 759 -82.85 -21.74 -7.43
C GLU A 759 -83.50 -20.45 -6.92
N LYS A 760 -82.82 -19.28 -7.16
CA LYS A 760 -83.37 -17.98 -6.78
C LYS A 760 -84.73 -17.71 -7.47
N ARG A 761 -84.86 -18.06 -8.76
CA ARG A 761 -86.18 -17.94 -9.48
C ARG A 761 -87.23 -18.86 -8.90
N HIS A 762 -86.87 -20.11 -8.58
CA HIS A 762 -87.85 -21.03 -7.97
C HIS A 762 -88.34 -20.54 -6.58
N LYS A 763 -87.39 -20.02 -5.76
CA LYS A 763 -87.77 -19.45 -4.43
C LYS A 763 -88.66 -18.26 -4.58
N ARG A 764 -88.39 -17.32 -5.53
CA ARG A 764 -89.26 -16.19 -5.86
C ARG A 764 -90.66 -16.62 -6.39
N SER A 765 -90.76 -17.66 -7.26
CA SER A 765 -92.06 -18.17 -7.76
C SER A 765 -92.93 -18.89 -6.72
N ASN A 766 -92.26 -19.58 -5.75
CA ASN A 766 -92.93 -20.20 -4.66
C ASN A 766 -93.49 -19.22 -3.59
N ILE A 767 -92.77 -18.11 -3.39
CA ILE A 767 -93.24 -16.98 -2.55
C ILE A 767 -94.44 -16.33 -3.19
N LEU A 768 -94.51 -16.13 -4.49
CA LEU A 768 -95.64 -15.56 -5.28
C LEU A 768 -96.84 -16.57 -5.28
N LYS A 769 -96.67 -17.88 -5.28
CA LYS A 769 -97.67 -18.92 -5.22
C LYS A 769 -98.25 -19.10 -3.80
N LYS A 770 -97.50 -18.86 -2.74
CA LYS A 770 -97.93 -18.83 -1.36
C LYS A 770 -98.73 -17.55 -1.00
N GLY A 771 -98.42 -16.45 -1.61
CA GLY A 771 -99.06 -15.17 -1.45
C GLY A 771 -100.52 -15.14 -2.08
N ASN A 772 -100.87 -16.12 -2.99
CA ASN A 772 -102.22 -16.26 -3.57
C ASN A 772 -103.12 -17.29 -2.95
N ARG A 773 -102.80 -17.93 -1.82
CA ARG A 773 -103.66 -18.80 -1.05
C ARG A 773 -103.73 -18.29 0.39
N GLY A 774 -104.65 -17.43 0.56
CA GLY A 774 -105.55 -17.24 1.82
C GLY A 774 -104.80 -16.76 3.06
N ASP A 775 -105.15 -15.82 3.53
CA ASP A 775 -105.92 -15.38 4.64
C ASP A 775 -105.39 -14.12 5.36
N LEU A 776 -106.26 -13.20 5.52
CA LEU A 776 -106.17 -11.99 6.28
C LEU A 776 -105.76 -12.20 7.72
N SER A 777 -104.64 -11.80 8.10
CA SER A 777 -104.38 -11.20 9.42
C SER A 777 -103.18 -10.36 9.35
N GLY A 778 -103.26 -9.09 9.67
CA GLY A 778 -102.41 -8.02 9.45
C GLY A 778 -100.96 -8.15 9.93
N GLN A 779 -100.07 -7.40 9.28
CA GLN A 779 -98.65 -7.15 9.47
C GLN A 779 -97.77 -8.02 8.57
N ASN A 780 -97.56 -7.46 7.33
CA ASN A 780 -96.34 -7.46 6.62
C ASN A 780 -96.54 -7.07 5.15
N ARG A 781 -97.00 -5.82 4.97
CA ARG A 781 -96.90 -5.12 3.64
C ARG A 781 -95.80 -4.09 3.75
N SER A 782 -94.63 -4.48 3.51
CA SER A 782 -93.58 -3.60 2.87
C SER A 782 -92.30 -4.42 2.83
N ILE A 783 -92.02 -5.02 1.74
CA ILE A 783 -90.76 -5.35 1.15
C ILE A 783 -90.99 -6.21 -0.10
N ALA A 784 -91.48 -5.64 -1.13
CA ALA A 784 -91.50 -6.22 -2.47
C ALA A 784 -91.79 -5.10 -3.47
N ALA A 785 -90.78 -4.26 -3.69
CA ALA A 785 -90.50 -3.43 -4.86
C ALA A 785 -89.18 -2.70 -4.61
N ASP A 786 -88.24 -3.12 -5.32
CA ASP A 786 -87.22 -2.54 -6.18
C ASP A 786 -86.03 -3.38 -6.21
N ASP A 787 -85.75 -3.88 -7.38
CA ASP A 787 -84.56 -4.49 -8.04
C ASP A 787 -83.40 -5.14 -7.26
#